data_daac004ba825d3ac0dc5bbe2e45ad37a
#
_entry.id   daac004ba825d3ac0dc5bbe2e45ad37a
#
_cell.length_a   1.000
_cell.length_b   1.000
_cell.length_c   1.000
_cell.angle_alpha   90.00
_cell.angle_beta   90.00
_cell.angle_gamma   90.00
#
_symmetry.space_group_name_H-M   'P 1'
#
loop_
_entity.id
_entity.type
_entity.pdbx_description
1 polymer ?
#
loop_
_entity_poly.entity_id
_entity_poly.type
_entity_poly.pdbx_seq_one_letter_code
_entity_poly.pdbx_strand_id
1 'polypeptide(L)'
;MKFCPECDTKLSKNLKDLAAPWICPKCNPEKIIPRKPSYGVNYSGRTKQCSKGCGSEIYWDEEFKSDSGKFIPLDARTDEPHNCKGPESSGVYFPDEIRSITKKIIPKKIITELKITLPESILFDINKIPKVEIDNDIVIHDLVEGHRNQTLAIIHYEKLISLEPKKIPLENLNDILSKKIIAGLKKYGFSGLLPFQEESIRSILKGNNSIISAPTGSGKTEAFIIPILQKILENPIKGVFVLLVYPLNALIDDQVSKISELIEKCQLNNIISTYSIHGGQSSQYKDKIITESYKKSIILATNFDFINYHLILQDKKWNQLFKNAKIIVMDEAHSYTSFHGSNVYQVLKRMKNYMGKFQIIGSSATLDNSKEFFSNMYDLPVNSFSYIKSDFKRKQNMHQFFIMPRKFGQRTTMEMISSICHKKKSKQLVFSNTHNDAEFLASNVESLNEEIRIQIHRGGLDQKDRKLYESQMKGGELDILSCTPTLELGIDIGNVDVVISAFKNEYDSFVQRIGRAGRKGQKSYAICVFDPEDATCHYFARNITSYLNQNHHVEINKDNSIISEKHIVAMGMEKHAAIESDKSKFFEFANSVNLRGASGEITIFHNSKKIGTRDVPAGYYQLHQNGIYHFNKQNYKVESIVKTQNGANAYLKKSDELQKRTIPIVKTSLTQISEEKSIKKEIKSKMKKITVRYGLIDMSRTITGYLKGNYNDSADKFETINGNSISTWSDFNWNSKHYCTSIFIPLEFTTKIKTDVKNSIVSDSKIHTITHVLVNASKILTKSESNDID
;
A
#
# COMPACT_ATOMS: atom_id res chain seq x y z
N MET A 1 19.79 -31.37 -14.76
CA MET A 1 21.19 -31.24 -15.20
C MET A 1 22.01 -32.28 -14.43
N LYS A 2 22.99 -32.92 -15.03
CA LYS A 2 23.88 -33.87 -14.36
C LYS A 2 25.28 -33.29 -14.24
N PHE A 3 25.87 -33.43 -13.10
CA PHE A 3 27.23 -32.93 -12.80
C PHE A 3 28.17 -34.10 -12.54
N CYS A 4 29.45 -33.89 -12.79
CA CYS A 4 30.46 -34.89 -12.57
C CYS A 4 30.68 -35.07 -11.04
N PRO A 5 30.64 -36.31 -10.53
CA PRO A 5 30.84 -36.58 -9.11
C PRO A 5 32.28 -36.35 -8.65
N GLU A 6 33.26 -36.27 -9.59
CA GLU A 6 34.67 -36.11 -9.26
C GLU A 6 35.13 -34.63 -9.23
N CYS A 7 34.49 -33.75 -9.99
CA CYS A 7 34.97 -32.38 -10.12
C CYS A 7 33.85 -31.32 -10.22
N ASP A 8 32.59 -31.72 -9.98
CA ASP A 8 31.40 -30.88 -10.00
C ASP A 8 31.17 -30.08 -11.28
N THR A 9 31.81 -30.48 -12.38
CA THR A 9 31.65 -29.86 -13.69
C THR A 9 30.41 -30.45 -14.38
N LYS A 10 29.61 -29.63 -15.03
CA LYS A 10 28.41 -30.04 -15.78
C LYS A 10 28.77 -31.05 -16.85
N LEU A 11 28.14 -32.20 -16.85
CA LEU A 11 28.35 -33.27 -17.83
C LEU A 11 27.80 -32.90 -19.21
N SER A 12 28.56 -33.25 -20.26
CA SER A 12 28.14 -33.16 -21.64
C SER A 12 27.57 -34.52 -22.12
N LYS A 13 26.58 -34.50 -23.00
CA LYS A 13 25.95 -35.74 -23.50
C LYS A 13 26.88 -36.41 -24.49
N ASN A 14 27.24 -37.67 -24.29
CA ASN A 14 27.95 -38.50 -25.23
C ASN A 14 26.96 -39.18 -26.18
N LEU A 15 26.89 -38.71 -27.39
CA LEU A 15 25.95 -39.21 -28.41
C LEU A 15 26.44 -40.44 -29.17
N LYS A 16 27.65 -40.90 -28.89
CA LYS A 16 28.23 -42.10 -29.54
C LYS A 16 28.16 -43.34 -28.65
N ASP A 17 27.97 -43.18 -27.37
CA ASP A 17 27.93 -44.32 -26.47
C ASP A 17 26.63 -44.28 -25.63
N LEU A 18 25.68 -45.13 -26.02
CA LEU A 18 24.37 -45.26 -25.37
C LEU A 18 24.48 -45.89 -23.98
N ALA A 19 25.59 -46.57 -23.65
CA ALA A 19 25.84 -47.15 -22.31
C ALA A 19 26.40 -46.12 -21.35
N ALA A 20 27.07 -45.07 -21.83
CA ALA A 20 27.58 -43.96 -21.00
C ALA A 20 27.22 -42.59 -21.63
N PRO A 21 25.97 -42.17 -21.56
CA PRO A 21 25.47 -41.02 -22.34
C PRO A 21 25.93 -39.65 -21.84
N TRP A 22 26.72 -39.60 -20.77
CA TRP A 22 27.19 -38.35 -20.16
C TRP A 22 28.68 -38.37 -19.90
N ILE A 23 29.40 -37.36 -20.40
CA ILE A 23 30.85 -37.22 -20.26
C ILE A 23 31.21 -35.92 -19.57
N CYS A 24 32.17 -35.98 -18.64
CA CYS A 24 32.72 -34.78 -18.02
C CYS A 24 33.72 -34.10 -18.96
N PRO A 25 33.50 -32.84 -19.36
CA PRO A 25 34.43 -32.16 -20.23
C PRO A 25 35.78 -31.88 -19.58
N LYS A 26 35.84 -31.84 -18.26
CA LYS A 26 37.09 -31.60 -17.52
C LYS A 26 37.88 -32.86 -17.25
N CYS A 27 37.22 -33.97 -16.90
CA CYS A 27 37.91 -35.22 -16.55
C CYS A 27 38.19 -36.12 -17.77
N ASN A 28 37.41 -35.95 -18.84
CA ASN A 28 37.57 -36.74 -20.09
C ASN A 28 37.51 -35.86 -21.34
N PRO A 29 38.45 -34.89 -21.52
CA PRO A 29 38.38 -33.94 -22.62
C PRO A 29 38.57 -34.61 -23.99
N GLU A 30 39.29 -35.72 -24.05
CA GLU A 30 39.59 -36.45 -25.31
C GLU A 30 38.37 -37.18 -25.89
N LYS A 31 37.34 -37.41 -25.12
CA LYS A 31 36.07 -38.05 -25.54
C LYS A 31 35.03 -37.06 -26.07
N ILE A 32 35.30 -35.79 -25.98
CA ILE A 32 34.44 -34.73 -26.55
C ILE A 32 34.98 -34.39 -27.93
N ILE A 33 34.55 -35.16 -28.93
CA ILE A 33 34.84 -34.83 -30.31
C ILE A 33 33.84 -33.76 -30.74
N PRO A 34 34.29 -32.57 -31.23
CA PRO A 34 33.38 -31.60 -31.83
C PRO A 34 32.63 -32.28 -32.97
N ARG A 35 31.31 -32.35 -32.92
CA ARG A 35 30.52 -32.88 -34.03
C ARG A 35 30.73 -31.99 -35.26
N LYS A 36 31.21 -32.56 -36.34
CA LYS A 36 30.91 -31.99 -37.64
C LYS A 36 29.37 -31.98 -37.78
N PRO A 37 28.75 -30.93 -38.34
CA PRO A 37 27.30 -30.84 -38.46
C PRO A 37 26.79 -32.15 -39.06
N SER A 38 26.05 -32.93 -38.27
CA SER A 38 25.40 -34.12 -38.79
C SER A 38 24.19 -33.61 -39.57
N TYR A 39 24.23 -33.71 -40.86
CA TYR A 39 23.10 -33.42 -41.70
C TYR A 39 22.00 -34.44 -41.35
N GLY A 40 21.06 -34.02 -40.48
CA GLY A 40 19.96 -34.87 -40.07
C GLY A 40 19.09 -35.29 -41.26
N VAL A 41 18.73 -36.54 -41.29
CA VAL A 41 18.10 -37.19 -42.43
C VAL A 41 16.72 -36.60 -42.81
N ASN A 42 16.11 -35.80 -41.94
CA ASN A 42 14.78 -35.20 -42.16
C ASN A 42 14.75 -33.68 -42.32
N TYR A 43 15.84 -32.99 -42.11
CA TYR A 43 15.98 -31.56 -42.42
C TYR A 43 16.98 -31.50 -43.60
N SER A 44 16.72 -30.78 -44.62
CA SER A 44 17.47 -30.63 -45.86
C SER A 44 19.02 -30.55 -45.73
N GLY A 45 19.57 -31.06 -44.66
CA GLY A 45 21.02 -31.21 -44.40
C GLY A 45 21.82 -29.91 -44.46
N ARG A 46 21.21 -28.75 -44.34
CA ARG A 46 21.85 -27.43 -44.52
C ARG A 46 21.80 -26.62 -43.24
N THR A 47 22.93 -26.09 -42.82
CA THR A 47 23.00 -24.99 -41.87
C THR A 47 22.33 -23.75 -42.47
N LYS A 48 21.68 -22.95 -41.64
CA LYS A 48 21.15 -21.65 -42.03
C LYS A 48 21.79 -20.57 -41.18
N GLN A 49 22.01 -19.42 -41.77
CA GLN A 49 22.39 -18.27 -40.98
C GLN A 49 21.25 -17.85 -40.06
N CYS A 50 21.57 -17.50 -38.86
CA CYS A 50 20.59 -17.05 -37.87
C CYS A 50 19.78 -15.86 -38.40
N SER A 51 18.48 -16.01 -38.51
CA SER A 51 17.57 -14.98 -39.02
C SER A 51 17.57 -13.69 -38.22
N LYS A 52 18.17 -13.69 -37.00
CA LYS A 52 18.36 -12.49 -36.18
C LYS A 52 19.66 -11.75 -36.42
N GLY A 53 20.42 -12.16 -37.43
CA GLY A 53 21.59 -11.42 -37.93
C GLY A 53 22.83 -11.46 -37.06
N CYS A 54 22.98 -12.42 -36.14
CA CYS A 54 24.17 -12.54 -35.29
C CYS A 54 25.40 -13.16 -36.01
N GLY A 55 25.26 -13.57 -37.29
CA GLY A 55 26.32 -14.16 -38.07
C GLY A 55 26.61 -15.64 -37.76
N SER A 56 25.94 -16.28 -36.82
CA SER A 56 26.10 -17.70 -36.52
C SER A 56 25.34 -18.56 -37.51
N GLU A 57 25.96 -19.67 -37.93
CA GLU A 57 25.27 -20.74 -38.61
C GLU A 57 24.58 -21.66 -37.62
N ILE A 58 23.33 -21.96 -37.90
CA ILE A 58 22.48 -22.77 -37.03
C ILE A 58 21.88 -23.95 -37.79
N TYR A 59 21.64 -25.05 -37.09
CA TYR A 59 20.92 -26.22 -37.60
C TYR A 59 19.96 -26.76 -36.56
N TRP A 60 19.09 -27.70 -36.97
CA TRP A 60 18.11 -28.34 -36.09
C TRP A 60 18.37 -29.83 -36.02
N ASP A 61 18.29 -30.42 -34.85
CA ASP A 61 18.42 -31.86 -34.61
C ASP A 61 17.09 -32.36 -34.02
N GLU A 62 16.69 -33.57 -34.45
CA GLU A 62 15.44 -34.18 -34.02
C GLU A 62 15.39 -34.49 -32.52
N GLU A 63 16.54 -34.68 -31.89
CA GLU A 63 16.65 -34.97 -30.48
C GLU A 63 16.56 -33.69 -29.61
N PHE A 64 16.69 -32.48 -30.20
CA PHE A 64 16.67 -31.23 -29.49
C PHE A 64 15.35 -30.47 -29.67
N LYS A 65 14.37 -30.84 -28.87
CA LYS A 65 13.07 -30.18 -28.83
C LYS A 65 12.85 -29.53 -27.45
N SER A 66 12.10 -28.44 -27.45
CA SER A 66 11.58 -27.84 -26.22
C SER A 66 10.52 -28.74 -25.58
N ASP A 67 10.17 -28.50 -24.35
CA ASP A 67 9.07 -29.19 -23.62
C ASP A 67 7.73 -29.08 -24.37
N SER A 68 7.58 -28.10 -25.25
CA SER A 68 6.42 -27.93 -26.15
C SER A 68 6.56 -28.62 -27.51
N GLY A 69 7.60 -29.46 -27.71
CA GLY A 69 7.84 -30.21 -28.93
C GLY A 69 8.43 -29.43 -30.12
N LYS A 70 8.78 -28.15 -29.93
CA LYS A 70 9.40 -27.33 -30.99
C LYS A 70 10.89 -27.57 -31.06
N PHE A 71 11.43 -27.61 -32.26
CA PHE A 71 12.87 -27.76 -32.48
C PHE A 71 13.64 -26.55 -31.95
N ILE A 72 14.72 -26.80 -31.23
CA ILE A 72 15.65 -25.78 -30.74
C ILE A 72 16.79 -25.67 -31.72
N PRO A 73 17.07 -24.50 -32.33
CA PRO A 73 18.22 -24.33 -33.19
C PRO A 73 19.55 -24.50 -32.42
N LEU A 74 20.47 -25.25 -32.96
CA LEU A 74 21.81 -25.46 -32.41
C LEU A 74 22.82 -24.63 -33.20
N ASP A 75 23.84 -24.10 -32.53
CA ASP A 75 24.96 -23.42 -33.17
C ASP A 75 25.85 -24.46 -33.84
N ALA A 76 26.14 -24.28 -35.15
CA ALA A 76 26.86 -25.25 -35.93
C ALA A 76 28.32 -25.43 -35.48
N ARG A 77 28.86 -24.55 -34.69
CA ARG A 77 30.23 -24.64 -34.16
C ARG A 77 30.31 -25.31 -32.80
N THR A 78 29.27 -25.15 -31.99
CA THR A 78 29.35 -25.58 -30.60
C THR A 78 28.41 -26.74 -30.27
N ASP A 79 27.52 -27.09 -31.19
CA ASP A 79 26.43 -28.06 -30.99
C ASP A 79 25.53 -27.75 -29.77
N GLU A 80 25.60 -26.52 -29.24
CA GLU A 80 24.80 -26.06 -28.15
C GLU A 80 23.55 -25.31 -28.66
N PRO A 81 22.50 -25.22 -27.86
CA PRO A 81 21.33 -24.41 -28.19
C PRO A 81 21.75 -22.99 -28.57
N HIS A 82 21.43 -22.59 -29.81
CA HIS A 82 21.82 -21.28 -30.31
C HIS A 82 21.10 -20.15 -29.57
N ASN A 83 21.84 -19.40 -28.77
CA ASN A 83 21.40 -18.20 -28.07
C ASN A 83 21.76 -16.96 -28.89
N CYS A 84 20.91 -16.62 -29.84
CA CYS A 84 21.12 -15.46 -30.68
C CYS A 84 21.08 -14.15 -29.89
N LYS A 85 22.20 -13.45 -29.83
CA LYS A 85 22.28 -12.10 -29.22
C LYS A 85 21.78 -11.00 -30.15
N GLY A 86 21.47 -11.30 -31.42
CA GLY A 86 21.20 -10.33 -32.50
C GLY A 86 22.49 -9.62 -32.94
N PRO A 87 22.47 -8.79 -33.98
CA PRO A 87 23.56 -7.89 -34.25
C PRO A 87 23.79 -7.04 -33.03
N GLU A 88 25.03 -6.81 -32.65
CA GLU A 88 25.37 -5.88 -31.55
C GLU A 88 24.76 -4.52 -31.90
N SER A 89 23.54 -4.29 -31.39
CA SER A 89 22.96 -2.99 -31.44
C SER A 89 23.78 -2.12 -30.47
N SER A 90 24.49 -1.18 -31.04
CA SER A 90 25.25 -0.17 -30.35
C SER A 90 24.57 0.26 -29.06
N GLY A 91 25.13 -0.17 -27.94
CA GLY A 91 25.15 0.57 -26.73
C GLY A 91 23.94 0.72 -25.89
N VAL A 92 23.32 -0.34 -25.40
CA VAL A 92 22.62 -0.26 -24.09
C VAL A 92 23.59 -0.86 -23.07
N TYR A 93 24.39 0.01 -22.47
CA TYR A 93 25.29 -0.37 -21.40
C TYR A 93 24.47 -0.48 -20.10
N PHE A 94 24.08 -1.69 -19.73
CA PHE A 94 23.81 -1.97 -18.33
C PHE A 94 25.15 -2.13 -17.62
N PRO A 95 25.39 -1.57 -16.44
CA PRO A 95 26.45 -2.06 -15.59
C PRO A 95 26.36 -3.58 -15.52
N ASP A 96 27.49 -4.27 -15.58
CA ASP A 96 27.50 -5.75 -15.68
C ASP A 96 26.71 -6.43 -14.54
N GLU A 97 26.66 -5.78 -13.38
CA GLU A 97 25.83 -6.19 -12.24
C GLU A 97 24.32 -6.12 -12.53
N ILE A 98 23.84 -5.05 -13.17
CA ILE A 98 22.42 -4.95 -13.59
C ILE A 98 22.13 -5.98 -14.67
N ARG A 99 23.06 -6.26 -15.56
CA ARG A 99 22.96 -7.38 -16.54
C ARG A 99 22.90 -8.73 -15.82
N SER A 100 23.69 -8.94 -14.78
CA SER A 100 23.63 -10.15 -13.97
C SER A 100 22.32 -10.27 -13.21
N ILE A 101 21.84 -9.16 -12.68
CA ILE A 101 20.55 -9.03 -11.98
C ILE A 101 19.40 -9.36 -12.93
N THR A 102 19.31 -8.69 -14.07
CA THR A 102 18.24 -8.94 -15.03
C THR A 102 18.30 -10.36 -15.63
N LYS A 103 19.50 -10.96 -15.78
CA LYS A 103 19.64 -12.35 -16.21
C LYS A 103 19.20 -13.38 -15.18
N LYS A 104 19.26 -13.05 -13.87
CA LYS A 104 18.79 -13.95 -12.81
C LYS A 104 17.29 -13.82 -12.54
N ILE A 105 16.72 -12.59 -12.59
CA ILE A 105 15.30 -12.33 -12.30
C ILE A 105 14.39 -12.80 -13.43
N ILE A 106 14.83 -12.70 -14.66
CA ILE A 106 13.98 -12.94 -15.81
C ILE A 106 14.40 -14.26 -16.43
N PRO A 107 13.58 -15.31 -16.32
CA PRO A 107 13.77 -16.49 -17.15
C PRO A 107 13.90 -16.01 -18.60
N LYS A 108 14.91 -16.46 -19.32
CA LYS A 108 15.35 -15.99 -20.65
C LYS A 108 14.26 -15.86 -21.75
N LYS A 109 12.99 -16.00 -21.43
CA LYS A 109 11.88 -16.09 -22.39
C LYS A 109 10.78 -15.03 -22.32
N ILE A 110 10.76 -14.14 -21.31
CA ILE A 110 9.64 -13.22 -21.15
C ILE A 110 10.15 -11.83 -20.72
N ILE A 111 10.85 -11.15 -21.63
CA ILE A 111 10.88 -9.68 -21.58
C ILE A 111 10.11 -9.23 -22.83
N THR A 112 8.84 -8.98 -22.66
CA THR A 112 8.16 -8.07 -23.58
C THR A 112 8.74 -6.71 -23.29
N GLU A 113 9.67 -6.24 -24.11
CA GLU A 113 10.19 -4.88 -24.00
C GLU A 113 9.02 -3.94 -24.23
N LEU A 114 8.59 -3.27 -23.16
CA LEU A 114 7.65 -2.17 -23.27
C LEU A 114 8.37 -1.03 -23.99
N LYS A 115 8.09 -0.85 -25.28
CA LYS A 115 8.57 0.33 -26.01
C LYS A 115 7.69 1.53 -25.71
N ILE A 116 7.90 2.15 -24.55
CA ILE A 116 7.18 3.36 -24.15
C ILE A 116 7.91 4.56 -24.76
N THR A 117 7.26 5.18 -25.71
CA THR A 117 7.71 6.44 -26.28
C THR A 117 7.16 7.59 -25.46
N LEU A 118 8.04 8.28 -24.72
CA LEU A 118 7.70 9.48 -23.98
C LEU A 118 8.09 10.70 -24.79
N PRO A 119 7.28 11.76 -24.85
CA PRO A 119 7.68 13.03 -25.44
C PRO A 119 8.90 13.60 -24.70
N GLU A 120 9.88 14.10 -25.43
CA GLU A 120 11.07 14.72 -24.82
C GLU A 120 10.74 15.91 -23.91
N SER A 121 9.65 16.62 -24.22
CA SER A 121 9.18 17.76 -23.43
C SER A 121 8.80 17.46 -21.98
N ILE A 122 8.58 16.19 -21.63
CA ILE A 122 8.26 15.79 -20.25
C ILE A 122 9.47 15.26 -19.49
N LEU A 123 10.58 15.04 -20.18
CA LEU A 123 11.79 14.53 -19.56
C LEU A 123 12.49 15.64 -18.77
N PHE A 124 12.99 15.27 -17.61
CA PHE A 124 13.81 16.17 -16.83
C PHE A 124 15.17 16.36 -17.53
N ASP A 125 15.62 17.60 -17.62
CA ASP A 125 16.96 17.91 -18.11
C ASP A 125 18.00 17.51 -17.05
N ILE A 126 18.63 16.36 -17.25
CA ILE A 126 19.61 15.78 -16.32
C ILE A 126 20.85 16.67 -16.13
N ASN A 127 21.13 17.61 -17.04
CA ASN A 127 22.25 18.56 -16.88
C ASN A 127 21.98 19.56 -15.75
N LYS A 128 20.75 19.68 -15.27
CA LYS A 128 20.38 20.46 -14.08
C LYS A 128 20.80 19.77 -12.76
N ILE A 129 21.10 18.48 -12.78
CA ILE A 129 21.68 17.81 -11.62
C ILE A 129 23.16 18.18 -11.56
N PRO A 130 23.64 18.78 -10.44
CA PRO A 130 25.05 19.17 -10.34
C PRO A 130 25.97 17.97 -10.58
N LYS A 131 26.99 18.14 -11.42
CA LYS A 131 27.95 17.08 -11.76
C LYS A 131 28.59 16.45 -10.52
N VAL A 132 28.91 17.28 -9.53
CA VAL A 132 29.45 16.82 -8.24
C VAL A 132 28.53 15.83 -7.51
N GLU A 133 27.20 15.97 -7.64
CA GLU A 133 26.23 15.04 -7.06
C GLU A 133 26.23 13.71 -7.84
N ILE A 134 26.36 13.76 -9.16
CA ILE A 134 26.40 12.57 -10.02
C ILE A 134 27.68 11.79 -9.76
N ASP A 135 28.84 12.47 -9.75
CA ASP A 135 30.15 11.85 -9.64
C ASP A 135 30.39 11.22 -8.25
N ASN A 136 29.83 11.82 -7.19
CA ASN A 136 30.06 11.39 -5.81
C ASN A 136 28.94 10.53 -5.21
N ASP A 137 27.90 10.22 -6.01
CA ASP A 137 26.77 9.47 -5.50
C ASP A 137 26.31 8.37 -6.46
N ILE A 138 26.61 7.12 -6.09
CA ILE A 138 26.31 5.95 -6.93
C ILE A 138 24.81 5.80 -7.23
N VAL A 139 23.90 6.21 -6.33
CA VAL A 139 22.44 6.12 -6.57
C VAL A 139 22.05 7.13 -7.64
N ILE A 140 22.51 8.38 -7.50
CA ILE A 140 22.23 9.43 -8.48
C ILE A 140 22.88 9.09 -9.82
N HIS A 141 24.14 8.64 -9.79
CA HIS A 141 24.87 8.21 -10.98
C HIS A 141 24.09 7.13 -11.74
N ASP A 142 23.73 6.04 -11.07
CA ASP A 142 23.06 4.91 -11.72
C ASP A 142 21.65 5.26 -12.23
N LEU A 143 20.92 6.14 -11.55
CA LEU A 143 19.63 6.66 -12.05
C LEU A 143 19.80 7.54 -13.29
N VAL A 144 20.84 8.40 -13.31
CA VAL A 144 21.17 9.24 -14.48
C VAL A 144 21.61 8.38 -15.65
N GLU A 145 22.45 7.37 -15.43
CA GLU A 145 22.83 6.42 -16.46
C GLU A 145 21.64 5.61 -16.97
N GLY A 146 20.72 5.18 -16.09
CA GLY A 146 19.48 4.55 -16.50
C GLY A 146 18.61 5.45 -17.40
N HIS A 147 18.59 6.77 -17.13
CA HIS A 147 17.93 7.75 -17.99
C HIS A 147 18.63 7.88 -19.36
N ARG A 148 19.95 8.05 -19.39
CA ARG A 148 20.77 8.13 -20.64
C ARG A 148 20.60 6.89 -21.48
N ASN A 149 20.63 5.72 -20.86
CA ASN A 149 20.51 4.42 -21.52
C ASN A 149 19.05 4.00 -21.80
N GLN A 150 18.09 4.91 -21.65
CA GLN A 150 16.67 4.70 -21.94
C GLN A 150 16.04 3.50 -21.20
N THR A 151 16.60 3.08 -20.06
CA THR A 151 16.02 2.04 -19.22
C THR A 151 14.84 2.57 -18.41
N LEU A 152 14.99 3.79 -17.95
CA LEU A 152 14.00 4.59 -17.23
C LEU A 152 14.06 6.04 -17.71
N ALA A 153 13.03 6.82 -17.37
CA ALA A 153 13.00 8.25 -17.63
C ALA A 153 12.84 9.01 -16.31
N ILE A 154 13.74 9.92 -16.01
CA ILE A 154 13.55 10.89 -14.93
C ILE A 154 12.58 11.95 -15.44
N ILE A 155 11.43 12.06 -14.79
CA ILE A 155 10.37 13.03 -15.10
C ILE A 155 10.55 14.30 -14.27
N HIS A 156 10.98 14.14 -13.03
CA HIS A 156 11.26 15.24 -12.11
C HIS A 156 12.36 14.87 -11.14
N TYR A 157 13.17 15.84 -10.80
CA TYR A 157 14.17 15.75 -9.74
C TYR A 157 14.21 17.04 -8.94
N GLU A 158 14.26 16.90 -7.64
CA GLU A 158 14.45 18.01 -6.72
C GLU A 158 15.33 17.61 -5.54
N LYS A 159 16.24 18.51 -5.14
CA LYS A 159 17.01 18.36 -3.91
C LYS A 159 16.37 19.21 -2.82
N LEU A 160 15.75 18.55 -1.88
CA LEU A 160 15.08 19.18 -0.74
C LEU A 160 16.11 19.39 0.39
N ILE A 161 16.47 20.65 0.63
CA ILE A 161 17.34 21.05 1.73
C ILE A 161 16.54 21.96 2.66
N SER A 162 16.51 21.63 3.93
CA SER A 162 15.99 22.52 4.95
C SER A 162 16.90 22.56 6.17
N LEU A 163 17.05 23.75 6.73
CA LEU A 163 17.81 23.96 7.94
C LEU A 163 17.01 23.54 9.18
N GLU A 164 17.71 23.37 10.28
CA GLU A 164 17.05 23.16 11.56
C GLU A 164 16.26 24.41 11.95
N PRO A 165 14.98 24.28 12.29
CA PRO A 165 14.16 25.44 12.63
C PRO A 165 14.59 26.08 13.95
N LYS A 166 14.37 27.37 14.08
CA LYS A 166 14.59 28.09 15.34
C LYS A 166 13.60 27.59 16.38
N LYS A 167 14.11 27.09 17.50
CA LYS A 167 13.33 26.64 18.64
C LYS A 167 13.19 27.78 19.67
N ILE A 168 12.05 27.79 20.33
CA ILE A 168 11.75 28.67 21.47
C ILE A 168 12.33 27.99 22.71
N PRO A 169 13.19 28.65 23.49
CA PRO A 169 13.72 28.07 24.71
C PRO A 169 12.62 27.66 25.69
N LEU A 170 12.81 26.55 26.40
CA LEU A 170 11.81 26.04 27.36
C LEU A 170 11.55 27.01 28.52
N GLU A 171 12.54 27.81 28.83
CA GLU A 171 12.43 28.86 29.87
C GLU A 171 11.35 29.91 29.56
N ASN A 172 11.08 30.16 28.29
CA ASN A 172 10.04 31.10 27.85
C ASN A 172 8.62 30.57 28.10
N LEU A 173 8.49 29.32 28.54
CA LEU A 173 7.21 28.68 28.84
C LEU A 173 6.92 28.57 30.34
N ASN A 174 7.78 29.19 31.21
CA ASN A 174 7.61 29.18 32.67
C ASN A 174 6.32 29.85 33.11
N ASP A 175 5.72 30.70 32.28
CA ASP A 175 4.43 31.38 32.52
C ASP A 175 3.22 30.45 32.37
N ILE A 176 3.38 29.35 31.61
CA ILE A 176 2.26 28.45 31.25
C ILE A 176 2.51 26.99 31.61
N LEU A 177 3.74 26.57 31.80
CA LEU A 177 4.10 25.20 32.16
C LEU A 177 4.77 25.12 33.52
N SER A 178 4.40 24.11 34.28
CA SER A 178 5.02 23.87 35.61
C SER A 178 6.49 23.51 35.48
N LYS A 179 7.27 23.84 36.54
CA LYS A 179 8.70 23.46 36.62
C LYS A 179 8.93 21.97 36.45
N LYS A 180 8.00 21.11 36.88
CA LYS A 180 8.08 19.64 36.68
C LYS A 180 8.04 19.25 35.20
N ILE A 181 7.12 19.84 34.45
CA ILE A 181 6.99 19.54 33.00
C ILE A 181 8.22 20.05 32.26
N ILE A 182 8.66 21.28 32.51
CA ILE A 182 9.86 21.85 31.89
C ILE A 182 11.10 21.00 32.20
N ALA A 183 11.31 20.60 33.46
CA ALA A 183 12.41 19.70 33.81
C ALA A 183 12.30 18.33 33.14
N GLY A 184 11.10 17.79 33.03
CA GLY A 184 10.83 16.52 32.33
C GLY A 184 11.14 16.62 30.84
N LEU A 185 10.72 17.69 30.16
CA LEU A 185 11.04 17.95 28.75
C LEU A 185 12.56 18.02 28.50
N LYS A 186 13.29 18.71 29.38
CA LYS A 186 14.77 18.74 29.30
C LYS A 186 15.37 17.34 29.46
N LYS A 187 14.89 16.54 30.42
CA LYS A 187 15.31 15.13 30.60
C LYS A 187 14.94 14.21 29.44
N TYR A 188 13.85 14.52 28.75
CA TYR A 188 13.42 13.78 27.55
C TYR A 188 14.27 14.13 26.33
N GLY A 189 15.03 15.25 26.37
CA GLY A 189 15.95 15.68 25.31
C GLY A 189 15.49 16.91 24.52
N PHE A 190 14.46 17.62 24.97
CA PHE A 190 14.04 18.86 24.32
C PHE A 190 14.99 20.01 24.68
N SER A 191 15.58 20.64 23.67
CA SER A 191 16.33 21.90 23.79
C SER A 191 15.45 23.13 23.72
N GLY A 192 14.23 22.98 23.22
CA GLY A 192 13.22 24.04 23.00
C GLY A 192 12.06 23.48 22.21
N LEU A 193 11.01 24.27 22.04
CA LEU A 193 9.81 23.94 21.28
C LEU A 193 9.74 24.75 19.97
N LEU A 194 9.05 24.20 18.99
CA LEU A 194 8.75 24.91 17.75
C LEU A 194 7.63 25.94 17.96
N PRO A 195 7.59 27.04 17.19
CA PRO A 195 6.58 28.09 17.37
C PRO A 195 5.13 27.54 17.37
N PHE A 196 4.78 26.65 16.45
CA PHE A 196 3.45 26.06 16.41
C PHE A 196 3.14 25.18 17.65
N GLN A 197 4.16 24.57 18.28
CA GLN A 197 3.98 23.80 19.51
C GLN A 197 3.65 24.74 20.67
N GLU A 198 4.34 25.87 20.80
CA GLU A 198 4.01 26.87 21.80
C GLU A 198 2.59 27.43 21.61
N GLU A 199 2.24 27.81 20.38
CA GLU A 199 0.90 28.31 20.04
C GLU A 199 -0.19 27.28 20.39
N SER A 200 0.06 25.99 20.07
CA SER A 200 -0.83 24.88 20.42
C SER A 200 -0.99 24.74 21.91
N ILE A 201 0.10 24.80 22.67
CA ILE A 201 0.10 24.70 24.12
C ILE A 201 -0.76 25.83 24.70
N ARG A 202 -0.52 27.09 24.31
CA ARG A 202 -1.29 28.24 24.77
C ARG A 202 -2.78 28.15 24.44
N SER A 203 -3.11 27.71 23.23
CA SER A 203 -4.50 27.55 22.77
C SER A 203 -5.23 26.46 23.56
N ILE A 204 -4.61 25.30 23.75
CA ILE A 204 -5.20 24.15 24.44
C ILE A 204 -5.36 24.46 25.94
N LEU A 205 -4.40 25.11 26.56
CA LEU A 205 -4.50 25.51 27.99
C LEU A 205 -5.65 26.50 28.24
N LYS A 206 -5.90 27.42 27.30
CA LYS A 206 -7.07 28.32 27.34
C LYS A 206 -8.42 27.61 27.20
N GLY A 207 -8.43 26.32 26.87
CA GLY A 207 -9.66 25.54 26.66
C GLY A 207 -10.24 25.63 25.27
N ASN A 208 -9.55 26.22 24.31
CA ASN A 208 -10.03 26.32 22.92
C ASN A 208 -10.00 24.94 22.25
N ASN A 209 -11.01 24.65 21.42
CA ASN A 209 -10.88 23.58 20.45
C ASN A 209 -9.77 23.96 19.45
N SER A 210 -8.83 23.08 19.20
CA SER A 210 -7.64 23.40 18.43
C SER A 210 -7.42 22.40 17.29
N ILE A 211 -7.06 22.91 16.13
CA ILE A 211 -6.66 22.09 14.98
C ILE A 211 -5.19 22.37 14.71
N ILE A 212 -4.36 21.33 14.80
CA ILE A 212 -2.92 21.39 14.59
C ILE A 212 -2.60 20.79 13.22
N SER A 213 -2.17 21.63 12.29
CA SER A 213 -1.75 21.22 10.94
C SER A 213 -0.24 21.39 10.83
N ALA A 214 0.47 20.27 10.81
CA ALA A 214 1.93 20.27 10.74
C ALA A 214 2.46 19.02 10.04
N PRO A 215 3.59 19.09 9.30
CA PRO A 215 4.15 17.94 8.60
C PRO A 215 4.42 16.74 9.50
N THR A 216 4.56 15.56 8.89
CA THR A 216 4.90 14.34 9.62
C THR A 216 6.28 14.46 10.26
N GLY A 217 6.39 14.05 11.53
CA GLY A 217 7.66 14.13 12.29
C GLY A 217 8.03 15.52 12.79
N SER A 218 7.10 16.49 12.76
CA SER A 218 7.30 17.84 13.30
C SER A 218 7.08 17.95 14.80
N GLY A 219 6.62 16.91 15.48
CA GLY A 219 6.30 16.95 16.91
C GLY A 219 4.86 17.40 17.20
N LYS A 220 3.90 16.99 16.36
CA LYS A 220 2.47 17.21 16.60
C LYS A 220 1.99 16.60 17.90
N THR A 221 2.47 15.39 18.22
CA THR A 221 2.11 14.70 19.47
C THR A 221 2.51 15.51 20.69
N GLU A 222 3.70 16.08 20.71
CA GLU A 222 4.20 16.94 21.77
C GLU A 222 3.36 18.22 21.88
N ALA A 223 2.91 18.78 20.76
CA ALA A 223 2.11 19.99 20.74
C ALA A 223 0.76 19.85 21.48
N PHE A 224 0.17 18.67 21.51
CA PHE A 224 -1.07 18.42 22.25
C PHE A 224 -0.85 17.68 23.59
N ILE A 225 0.16 16.82 23.71
CA ILE A 225 0.33 16.06 24.96
C ILE A 225 0.89 16.90 26.08
N ILE A 226 1.82 17.83 25.81
CA ILE A 226 2.41 18.72 26.82
C ILE A 226 1.34 19.53 27.57
N PRO A 227 0.43 20.26 26.90
CA PRO A 227 -0.63 20.99 27.58
C PRO A 227 -1.63 20.07 28.27
N ILE A 228 -1.86 18.86 27.76
CA ILE A 228 -2.70 17.86 28.44
C ILE A 228 -2.09 17.44 29.77
N LEU A 229 -0.77 17.15 29.81
CA LEU A 229 -0.08 16.84 31.07
C LEU A 229 -0.18 17.98 32.06
N GLN A 230 -0.06 19.23 31.59
CA GLN A 230 -0.22 20.42 32.46
C GLN A 230 -1.65 20.52 33.00
N LYS A 231 -2.67 20.34 32.17
CA LYS A 231 -4.08 20.34 32.63
C LYS A 231 -4.38 19.26 33.66
N ILE A 232 -3.84 18.04 33.46
CA ILE A 232 -4.01 16.97 34.44
C ILE A 232 -3.29 17.29 35.76
N LEU A 233 -2.10 17.86 35.68
CA LEU A 233 -1.33 18.25 36.88
C LEU A 233 -2.05 19.32 37.68
N GLU A 234 -2.69 20.29 37.03
CA GLU A 234 -3.46 21.35 37.69
C GLU A 234 -4.77 20.81 38.29
N ASN A 235 -5.46 19.95 37.58
CA ASN A 235 -6.78 19.44 37.97
C ASN A 235 -6.87 17.93 37.77
N PRO A 236 -6.19 17.12 38.57
CA PRO A 236 -6.22 15.66 38.42
C PRO A 236 -7.63 15.12 38.73
N ILE A 237 -8.13 14.23 37.89
CA ILE A 237 -9.36 13.50 38.13
C ILE A 237 -9.08 12.00 38.17
N LYS A 238 -9.87 11.25 38.91
CA LYS A 238 -9.87 9.79 38.80
C LYS A 238 -10.74 9.38 37.60
N GLY A 239 -10.16 8.62 36.69
CA GLY A 239 -10.82 8.20 35.48
C GLY A 239 -10.10 8.60 34.20
N VAL A 240 -10.72 8.37 33.08
CA VAL A 240 -10.19 8.80 31.78
C VAL A 240 -10.33 10.31 31.65
N PHE A 241 -9.20 10.98 31.58
CA PHE A 241 -9.16 12.43 31.37
C PHE A 241 -9.16 12.76 29.88
N VAL A 242 -8.44 11.96 29.09
CA VAL A 242 -8.25 12.16 27.65
C VAL A 242 -8.49 10.87 26.90
N LEU A 243 -9.24 10.97 25.82
CA LEU A 243 -9.30 9.96 24.74
C LEU A 243 -8.41 10.41 23.59
N LEU A 244 -7.34 9.67 23.34
CA LEU A 244 -6.51 9.82 22.16
C LEU A 244 -6.99 8.82 21.10
N VAL A 245 -7.49 9.31 19.98
CA VAL A 245 -8.06 8.44 18.94
C VAL A 245 -7.16 8.43 17.71
N TYR A 246 -6.74 7.22 17.34
CA TYR A 246 -5.83 6.96 16.22
C TYR A 246 -6.46 6.00 15.20
N PRO A 247 -6.08 6.09 13.92
CA PRO A 247 -6.65 5.23 12.87
C PRO A 247 -6.11 3.78 12.90
N LEU A 248 -4.93 3.55 13.46
CA LEU A 248 -4.23 2.25 13.43
C LEU A 248 -3.78 1.79 14.82
N ASN A 249 -3.96 0.49 15.11
CA ASN A 249 -3.55 -0.11 16.39
C ASN A 249 -2.04 -0.01 16.65
N ALA A 250 -1.21 -0.20 15.63
CA ALA A 250 0.23 -0.09 15.77
C ALA A 250 0.68 1.33 16.17
N LEU A 251 0.00 2.35 15.65
CA LEU A 251 0.24 3.74 16.02
C LEU A 251 -0.17 4.01 17.48
N ILE A 252 -1.29 3.42 17.94
CA ILE A 252 -1.73 3.53 19.34
C ILE A 252 -0.63 3.04 20.28
N ASP A 253 -0.09 1.84 20.03
CA ASP A 253 0.93 1.23 20.89
C ASP A 253 2.23 2.05 20.92
N ASP A 254 2.68 2.53 19.75
CA ASP A 254 3.90 3.37 19.63
C ASP A 254 3.75 4.71 20.40
N GLN A 255 2.61 5.38 20.22
CA GLN A 255 2.36 6.65 20.89
C GLN A 255 2.24 6.50 22.40
N VAL A 256 1.56 5.47 22.89
CA VAL A 256 1.45 5.18 24.32
C VAL A 256 2.81 4.95 24.94
N SER A 257 3.72 4.26 24.28
CA SER A 257 5.09 4.05 24.75
C SER A 257 5.83 5.39 24.95
N LYS A 258 5.77 6.27 23.94
CA LYS A 258 6.42 7.60 23.99
C LYS A 258 5.81 8.52 25.06
N ILE A 259 4.48 8.51 25.19
CA ILE A 259 3.78 9.30 26.20
C ILE A 259 4.11 8.78 27.60
N SER A 260 4.21 7.44 27.79
CA SER A 260 4.61 6.84 29.07
C SER A 260 6.01 7.30 29.49
N GLU A 261 6.96 7.28 28.54
CA GLU A 261 8.32 7.76 28.81
C GLU A 261 8.35 9.25 29.19
N LEU A 262 7.58 10.09 28.48
CA LEU A 262 7.49 11.51 28.82
C LEU A 262 6.90 11.74 30.22
N ILE A 263 5.83 11.00 30.60
CA ILE A 263 5.23 11.05 31.93
C ILE A 263 6.27 10.68 33.01
N GLU A 264 7.07 9.64 32.74
CA GLU A 264 8.15 9.21 33.64
C GLU A 264 9.21 10.30 33.81
N LYS A 265 9.71 10.88 32.70
CA LYS A 265 10.69 11.98 32.75
C LYS A 265 10.14 13.21 33.50
N CYS A 266 8.83 13.46 33.41
CA CYS A 266 8.17 14.52 34.15
C CYS A 266 7.86 14.15 35.63
N GLN A 267 8.14 12.91 36.05
CA GLN A 267 7.81 12.41 37.41
C GLN A 267 6.32 12.52 37.74
N LEU A 268 5.46 12.19 36.79
CA LEU A 268 3.99 12.27 36.93
C LEU A 268 3.31 10.92 37.09
N ASN A 269 4.07 9.82 37.21
CA ASN A 269 3.56 8.44 37.29
C ASN A 269 2.62 8.19 38.48
N ASN A 270 2.72 8.97 39.51
CA ASN A 270 1.83 8.87 40.67
C ASN A 270 0.44 9.44 40.41
N ILE A 271 0.30 10.34 39.42
CA ILE A 271 -0.92 11.08 39.12
C ILE A 271 -1.54 10.59 37.81
N ILE A 272 -0.70 10.24 36.83
CA ILE A 272 -1.11 9.92 35.47
C ILE A 272 -0.65 8.51 35.07
N SER A 273 -1.53 7.78 34.43
CA SER A 273 -1.17 6.55 33.69
C SER A 273 -1.68 6.64 32.27
N THR A 274 -0.95 6.04 31.31
CA THR A 274 -1.40 5.95 29.93
C THR A 274 -1.54 4.49 29.50
N TYR A 275 -2.57 4.20 28.72
CA TYR A 275 -2.90 2.87 28.25
C TYR A 275 -3.34 2.90 26.79
N SER A 276 -2.97 1.83 26.06
CA SER A 276 -3.54 1.52 24.76
C SER A 276 -4.72 0.56 24.93
N ILE A 277 -5.79 0.78 24.19
CA ILE A 277 -6.93 -0.13 24.14
C ILE A 277 -7.50 -0.25 22.74
N HIS A 278 -7.53 -1.48 22.24
CA HIS A 278 -8.11 -1.83 20.94
C HIS A 278 -8.54 -3.30 20.92
N GLY A 279 -9.09 -3.80 19.82
CA GLY A 279 -9.48 -5.21 19.67
C GLY A 279 -8.30 -6.17 19.87
N GLY A 280 -8.56 -7.35 20.41
CA GLY A 280 -7.57 -8.41 20.60
C GLY A 280 -6.77 -8.38 21.91
N GLN A 281 -6.98 -7.40 22.77
CA GLN A 281 -6.34 -7.39 24.10
C GLN A 281 -7.08 -8.25 25.11
N SER A 282 -6.33 -8.85 26.06
CA SER A 282 -6.89 -9.75 27.07
C SER A 282 -7.84 -9.04 28.04
N SER A 283 -8.80 -9.78 28.60
CA SER A 283 -9.71 -9.27 29.62
C SER A 283 -8.96 -8.75 30.86
N GLN A 284 -7.91 -9.47 31.28
CA GLN A 284 -7.07 -9.05 32.41
C GLN A 284 -6.44 -7.66 32.19
N TYR A 285 -5.96 -7.38 30.98
CA TYR A 285 -5.42 -6.07 30.64
C TYR A 285 -6.51 -4.98 30.69
N LYS A 286 -7.70 -5.27 30.18
CA LYS A 286 -8.86 -4.38 30.25
C LYS A 286 -9.27 -4.08 31.68
N ASP A 287 -9.34 -5.10 32.55
CA ASP A 287 -9.68 -4.93 33.96
C ASP A 287 -8.62 -4.13 34.73
N LYS A 288 -7.33 -4.29 34.37
CA LYS A 288 -6.26 -3.43 34.91
C LYS A 288 -6.50 -1.96 34.64
N ILE A 289 -6.87 -1.58 33.41
CA ILE A 289 -7.18 -0.18 33.03
C ILE A 289 -8.31 0.35 33.89
N ILE A 290 -9.37 -0.43 34.04
CA ILE A 290 -10.53 -0.06 34.84
C ILE A 290 -10.12 0.16 36.31
N THR A 291 -9.35 -0.76 36.89
CA THR A 291 -8.87 -0.67 38.27
C THR A 291 -7.99 0.56 38.48
N GLU A 292 -7.08 0.86 37.57
CA GLU A 292 -6.21 2.02 37.65
C GLU A 292 -6.98 3.35 37.48
N SER A 293 -8.07 3.34 36.73
CA SER A 293 -8.92 4.54 36.55
C SER A 293 -9.56 5.05 37.83
N TYR A 294 -9.74 4.18 38.86
CA TYR A 294 -10.22 4.60 40.16
C TYR A 294 -9.15 5.28 41.02
N LYS A 295 -7.89 5.20 40.62
CA LYS A 295 -6.75 5.71 41.39
C LYS A 295 -6.17 6.99 40.80
N LYS A 296 -6.03 7.05 39.45
CA LYS A 296 -5.30 8.10 38.75
C LYS A 296 -6.08 8.65 37.58
N SER A 297 -5.57 9.76 37.04
CA SER A 297 -5.99 10.25 35.72
C SER A 297 -5.43 9.37 34.61
N ILE A 298 -6.28 8.96 33.69
CA ILE A 298 -5.89 8.08 32.57
C ILE A 298 -5.88 8.86 31.27
N ILE A 299 -4.78 8.73 30.53
CA ILE A 299 -4.71 9.04 29.10
C ILE A 299 -4.96 7.73 28.37
N LEU A 300 -6.11 7.60 27.71
CA LEU A 300 -6.53 6.38 27.03
C LEU A 300 -6.41 6.54 25.53
N ALA A 301 -5.48 5.81 24.90
CA ALA A 301 -5.32 5.77 23.47
C ALA A 301 -6.13 4.60 22.88
N THR A 302 -6.94 4.87 21.86
CA THR A 302 -7.89 3.92 21.28
C THR A 302 -8.17 4.23 19.79
N ASN A 303 -9.10 3.47 19.19
CA ASN A 303 -9.67 3.73 17.87
C ASN A 303 -11.20 3.81 17.92
N PHE A 304 -11.81 4.32 16.86
CA PHE A 304 -13.26 4.41 16.77
C PHE A 304 -13.97 3.05 16.69
N ASP A 305 -13.32 2.01 16.20
CA ASP A 305 -13.88 0.66 16.18
C ASP A 305 -14.14 0.15 17.60
N PHE A 306 -13.17 0.34 18.51
CA PHE A 306 -13.32 -0.01 19.92
C PHE A 306 -14.41 0.80 20.61
N ILE A 307 -14.43 2.11 20.38
CA ILE A 307 -15.46 3.00 20.94
C ILE A 307 -16.86 2.57 20.46
N ASN A 308 -17.03 2.40 19.15
CA ASN A 308 -18.30 1.98 18.55
C ASN A 308 -18.82 0.67 19.14
N TYR A 309 -17.95 -0.33 19.26
CA TYR A 309 -18.28 -1.64 19.81
C TYR A 309 -18.81 -1.53 21.24
N HIS A 310 -18.13 -0.82 22.12
CA HIS A 310 -18.53 -0.67 23.52
C HIS A 310 -19.73 0.25 23.73
N LEU A 311 -19.95 1.23 22.83
CA LEU A 311 -21.19 2.01 22.82
C LEU A 311 -22.40 1.12 22.53
N ILE A 312 -22.33 0.27 21.51
CA ILE A 312 -23.43 -0.65 21.13
C ILE A 312 -23.75 -1.60 22.28
N LEU A 313 -22.75 -2.16 22.92
CA LEU A 313 -22.94 -3.08 24.03
C LEU A 313 -23.41 -2.43 25.31
N GLN A 314 -23.38 -1.11 25.40
CA GLN A 314 -23.66 -0.38 26.63
C GLN A 314 -22.91 -0.95 27.84
N ASP A 315 -21.61 -1.25 27.62
CA ASP A 315 -20.73 -1.71 28.68
C ASP A 315 -20.59 -0.62 29.74
N LYS A 316 -21.20 -0.86 30.91
CA LYS A 316 -21.26 0.12 32.00
C LYS A 316 -19.89 0.62 32.41
N LYS A 317 -18.88 -0.25 32.40
CA LYS A 317 -17.51 0.08 32.80
C LYS A 317 -16.87 1.07 31.81
N TRP A 318 -16.93 0.76 30.51
CA TRP A 318 -16.34 1.57 29.45
C TRP A 318 -17.10 2.87 29.23
N ASN A 319 -18.45 2.81 29.24
CA ASN A 319 -19.26 4.01 29.07
C ASN A 319 -19.02 5.03 30.18
N GLN A 320 -18.86 4.58 31.44
CA GLN A 320 -18.51 5.48 32.55
C GLN A 320 -17.12 6.10 32.36
N LEU A 321 -16.14 5.35 31.85
CA LEU A 321 -14.81 5.85 31.54
C LEU A 321 -14.86 6.91 30.42
N PHE A 322 -15.58 6.63 29.33
CA PHE A 322 -15.74 7.60 28.24
C PHE A 322 -16.47 8.86 28.68
N LYS A 323 -17.51 8.73 29.52
CA LYS A 323 -18.29 9.87 30.05
C LYS A 323 -17.44 10.87 30.81
N ASN A 324 -16.37 10.43 31.47
CA ASN A 324 -15.49 11.28 32.27
C ASN A 324 -14.47 12.05 31.44
N ALA A 325 -14.24 11.68 30.18
CA ALA A 325 -13.23 12.31 29.34
C ALA A 325 -13.52 13.80 29.14
N LYS A 326 -12.50 14.62 29.38
CA LYS A 326 -12.56 16.08 29.25
C LYS A 326 -12.00 16.56 27.92
N ILE A 327 -11.18 15.76 27.28
CA ILE A 327 -10.53 16.07 26.00
C ILE A 327 -10.63 14.86 25.09
N ILE A 328 -10.93 15.12 23.82
CA ILE A 328 -10.79 14.14 22.73
C ILE A 328 -9.74 14.68 21.79
N VAL A 329 -8.73 13.87 21.52
CA VAL A 329 -7.73 14.13 20.48
C VAL A 329 -8.00 13.20 19.32
N MET A 330 -8.24 13.74 18.14
CA MET A 330 -8.31 13.00 16.88
C MET A 330 -7.00 13.22 16.13
N ASP A 331 -6.11 12.25 16.18
CA ASP A 331 -4.82 12.34 15.49
C ASP A 331 -4.88 11.65 14.12
N GLU A 332 -3.98 12.06 13.22
CA GLU A 332 -3.95 11.65 11.80
C GLU A 332 -5.33 11.77 11.12
N ALA A 333 -5.98 12.91 11.34
CA ALA A 333 -7.38 13.16 10.98
C ALA A 333 -7.67 12.99 9.48
N HIS A 334 -6.67 13.18 8.62
CA HIS A 334 -6.74 12.93 7.19
C HIS A 334 -7.07 11.47 6.81
N SER A 335 -6.91 10.53 7.74
CA SER A 335 -7.26 9.12 7.54
C SER A 335 -8.76 8.83 7.68
N TYR A 336 -9.54 9.79 8.20
CA TYR A 336 -10.97 9.62 8.40
C TYR A 336 -11.76 10.22 7.23
N THR A 337 -11.62 9.58 6.07
CA THR A 337 -12.21 10.04 4.81
C THR A 337 -13.33 9.13 4.33
N SER A 338 -14.08 9.57 3.34
CA SER A 338 -15.06 8.77 2.58
C SER A 338 -16.00 7.98 3.50
N PHE A 339 -16.15 6.69 3.25
CA PHE A 339 -17.02 5.80 4.03
C PHE A 339 -16.60 5.71 5.51
N HIS A 340 -15.29 5.58 5.79
CA HIS A 340 -14.79 5.51 7.16
C HIS A 340 -15.07 6.80 7.93
N GLY A 341 -14.77 7.96 7.33
CA GLY A 341 -15.04 9.26 7.95
C GLY A 341 -16.52 9.49 8.23
N SER A 342 -17.40 9.09 7.30
CA SER A 342 -18.85 9.19 7.48
C SER A 342 -19.37 8.31 8.64
N ASN A 343 -18.81 7.10 8.80
CA ASN A 343 -19.11 6.26 9.96
C ASN A 343 -18.59 6.87 11.27
N VAL A 344 -17.36 7.40 11.26
CA VAL A 344 -16.76 8.07 12.43
C VAL A 344 -17.60 9.27 12.87
N TYR A 345 -18.10 10.06 11.93
CA TYR A 345 -19.05 11.14 12.23
C TYR A 345 -20.26 10.63 13.02
N GLN A 346 -20.87 9.53 12.59
CA GLN A 346 -22.03 8.96 13.29
C GLN A 346 -21.68 8.40 14.69
N VAL A 347 -20.46 7.81 14.82
CA VAL A 347 -19.98 7.39 16.15
C VAL A 347 -19.81 8.59 17.08
N LEU A 348 -19.20 9.68 16.62
CA LEU A 348 -19.03 10.91 17.39
C LEU A 348 -20.37 11.53 17.79
N LYS A 349 -21.34 11.51 16.88
CA LYS A 349 -22.71 11.95 17.16
C LYS A 349 -23.36 11.13 18.28
N ARG A 350 -23.18 9.82 18.29
CA ARG A 350 -23.65 8.93 19.35
C ARG A 350 -22.89 9.16 20.65
N MET A 351 -21.55 9.33 20.60
CA MET A 351 -20.75 9.65 21.79
C MET A 351 -21.21 10.92 22.51
N LYS A 352 -21.59 11.96 21.78
CA LYS A 352 -22.11 13.21 22.37
C LYS A 352 -23.31 12.99 23.28
N ASN A 353 -24.11 11.93 23.07
CA ASN A 353 -25.23 11.60 23.93
C ASN A 353 -24.82 11.07 25.31
N TYR A 354 -23.59 10.58 25.44
CA TYR A 354 -23.06 9.98 26.67
C TYR A 354 -22.02 10.85 27.35
N MET A 355 -21.28 11.63 26.59
CA MET A 355 -20.22 12.49 27.11
C MET A 355 -20.75 13.88 27.44
N GLY A 356 -20.26 14.48 28.52
CA GLY A 356 -20.48 15.89 28.77
C GLY A 356 -19.73 16.79 27.79
N LYS A 357 -19.59 18.07 28.13
CA LYS A 357 -18.74 18.98 27.33
C LYS A 357 -17.28 18.52 27.38
N PHE A 358 -16.64 18.42 26.24
CA PHE A 358 -15.23 18.08 26.07
C PHE A 358 -14.56 19.03 25.10
N GLN A 359 -13.28 19.26 25.32
CA GLN A 359 -12.43 20.00 24.40
C GLN A 359 -11.99 19.09 23.24
N ILE A 360 -12.00 19.63 22.04
CA ILE A 360 -11.61 18.90 20.81
C ILE A 360 -10.24 19.35 20.39
N ILE A 361 -9.34 18.40 20.13
CA ILE A 361 -8.05 18.64 19.53
C ILE A 361 -7.95 17.78 18.28
N GLY A 362 -7.78 18.42 17.13
CA GLY A 362 -7.53 17.77 15.87
C GLY A 362 -6.05 17.85 15.49
N SER A 363 -5.48 16.79 14.97
CA SER A 363 -4.12 16.77 14.46
C SER A 363 -4.07 16.12 13.10
N SER A 364 -3.43 16.77 12.14
CA SER A 364 -3.25 16.25 10.78
C SER A 364 -1.93 16.72 10.17
N ALA A 365 -1.42 15.94 9.22
CA ALA A 365 -0.21 16.33 8.50
C ALA A 365 -0.47 17.48 7.53
N THR A 366 -1.46 17.32 6.64
CA THR A 366 -1.75 18.26 5.55
C THR A 366 -3.22 18.13 5.17
N LEU A 367 -4.05 19.02 5.65
CA LEU A 367 -5.43 19.16 5.22
C LEU A 367 -5.69 20.62 4.89
N ASP A 368 -5.95 20.94 3.62
CA ASP A 368 -6.22 22.31 3.21
C ASP A 368 -7.57 22.81 3.73
N ASN A 369 -8.54 21.90 3.84
CA ASN A 369 -9.87 22.20 4.38
C ASN A 369 -10.06 21.73 5.83
N SER A 370 -9.02 21.77 6.65
CA SER A 370 -9.06 21.25 8.03
C SER A 370 -10.19 21.85 8.87
N LYS A 371 -10.43 23.14 8.77
CA LYS A 371 -11.49 23.82 9.57
C LYS A 371 -12.88 23.31 9.20
N GLU A 372 -13.15 23.21 7.90
CA GLU A 372 -14.41 22.72 7.36
C GLU A 372 -14.59 21.23 7.70
N PHE A 373 -13.53 20.45 7.58
CA PHE A 373 -13.55 19.04 7.94
C PHE A 373 -13.91 18.82 9.41
N PHE A 374 -13.22 19.50 10.36
CA PHE A 374 -13.53 19.38 11.79
C PHE A 374 -14.89 19.98 12.16
N SER A 375 -15.28 21.07 11.52
CA SER A 375 -16.62 21.64 11.64
C SER A 375 -17.69 20.61 11.27
N ASN A 376 -17.53 19.94 10.15
CA ASN A 376 -18.42 18.89 9.68
C ASN A 376 -18.38 17.64 10.57
N MET A 377 -17.19 17.21 10.99
CA MET A 377 -17.00 16.01 11.81
C MET A 377 -17.63 16.15 13.20
N TYR A 378 -17.65 17.35 13.77
CA TYR A 378 -18.16 17.59 15.10
C TYR A 378 -19.47 18.37 15.15
N ASP A 379 -20.10 18.70 14.01
CA ASP A 379 -21.29 19.57 13.94
C ASP A 379 -21.13 20.85 14.78
N LEU A 380 -20.04 21.55 14.57
CA LEU A 380 -19.71 22.80 15.21
C LEU A 380 -19.42 23.90 14.18
N PRO A 381 -19.73 25.16 14.45
CA PRO A 381 -19.33 26.25 13.57
C PRO A 381 -17.82 26.28 13.32
N VAL A 382 -17.39 26.64 12.10
CA VAL A 382 -15.97 26.72 11.71
C VAL A 382 -15.15 27.58 12.71
N ASN A 383 -15.75 28.67 13.18
CA ASN A 383 -15.12 29.58 14.14
C ASN A 383 -14.95 29.03 15.55
N SER A 384 -15.47 27.81 15.81
CA SER A 384 -15.30 27.13 17.10
C SER A 384 -13.90 26.56 17.31
N PHE A 385 -13.05 26.61 16.28
CA PHE A 385 -11.71 26.03 16.28
C PHE A 385 -10.63 27.08 16.10
N SER A 386 -9.60 27.04 16.96
CA SER A 386 -8.32 27.70 16.72
C SER A 386 -7.52 26.85 15.75
N TYR A 387 -7.09 27.44 14.63
CA TYR A 387 -6.29 26.74 13.61
C TYR A 387 -4.84 27.15 13.73
N ILE A 388 -4.00 26.19 14.00
CA ILE A 388 -2.57 26.35 14.20
C ILE A 388 -1.86 25.61 13.07
N LYS A 389 -1.26 26.38 12.17
CA LYS A 389 -0.53 25.84 11.01
C LYS A 389 0.96 25.97 11.24
N SER A 390 1.68 24.93 10.96
CA SER A 390 3.13 24.93 10.98
C SER A 390 3.69 25.10 9.59
N ASP A 391 4.49 26.12 9.38
CA ASP A 391 5.32 26.29 8.18
C ASP A 391 6.67 25.54 8.30
N PHE A 392 6.77 24.70 9.32
CA PHE A 392 7.96 23.95 9.63
C PHE A 392 8.36 23.02 8.50
N LYS A 393 9.58 23.19 8.00
CA LYS A 393 10.28 22.21 7.20
C LYS A 393 11.32 21.52 8.10
N ARG A 394 11.15 20.21 8.30
CA ARG A 394 12.12 19.41 9.06
C ARG A 394 13.52 19.55 8.44
N LYS A 395 14.60 19.52 9.27
CA LYS A 395 15.96 19.38 8.75
C LYS A 395 16.00 18.22 7.76
N GLN A 396 16.35 18.51 6.53
CA GLN A 396 16.23 17.57 5.43
C GLN A 396 17.39 17.76 4.45
N ASN A 397 17.93 16.64 3.98
CA ASN A 397 18.85 16.57 2.85
C ASN A 397 18.42 15.38 2.00
N MET A 398 17.41 15.61 1.17
CA MET A 398 16.72 14.55 0.43
C MET A 398 16.80 14.78 -1.07
N HIS A 399 17.19 13.76 -1.81
CA HIS A 399 17.08 13.72 -3.26
C HIS A 399 15.76 13.04 -3.64
N GLN A 400 14.89 13.78 -4.28
CA GLN A 400 13.57 13.31 -4.70
C GLN A 400 13.55 13.10 -6.21
N PHE A 401 13.12 11.91 -6.63
CA PHE A 401 13.01 11.52 -8.04
C PHE A 401 11.61 11.02 -8.36
N PHE A 402 11.11 11.40 -9.52
CA PHE A 402 9.93 10.80 -10.16
C PHE A 402 10.38 10.12 -11.44
N ILE A 403 10.15 8.81 -11.52
CA ILE A 403 10.72 7.96 -12.57
C ILE A 403 9.61 7.24 -13.31
N MET A 404 9.62 7.33 -14.63
CA MET A 404 8.79 6.51 -15.52
C MET A 404 9.65 5.36 -16.09
N PRO A 405 9.28 4.11 -15.85
CA PRO A 405 9.93 2.98 -16.51
C PRO A 405 9.81 3.08 -18.04
N ARG A 406 10.86 2.72 -18.78
CA ARG A 406 10.82 2.66 -20.25
C ARG A 406 10.92 1.25 -20.80
N LYS A 407 11.64 0.39 -20.10
CA LYS A 407 11.98 -0.96 -20.57
C LYS A 407 11.26 -2.06 -19.79
N PHE A 408 10.94 -1.81 -18.54
CA PHE A 408 10.35 -2.78 -17.63
C PHE A 408 9.07 -2.23 -17.00
N GLY A 409 8.28 -3.10 -16.38
CA GLY A 409 7.13 -2.65 -15.57
C GLY A 409 7.56 -1.93 -14.27
N GLN A 410 6.60 -1.31 -13.60
CA GLN A 410 6.81 -0.55 -12.36
C GLN A 410 7.57 -1.35 -11.31
N ARG A 411 7.09 -2.56 -10.99
CA ARG A 411 7.67 -3.39 -9.93
C ARG A 411 9.11 -3.78 -10.23
N THR A 412 9.41 -4.30 -11.44
CA THR A 412 10.78 -4.67 -11.83
C THR A 412 11.73 -3.47 -11.76
N THR A 413 11.24 -2.28 -12.12
CA THR A 413 12.04 -1.05 -11.97
C THR A 413 12.30 -0.72 -10.51
N MET A 414 11.31 -0.91 -9.61
CA MET A 414 11.50 -0.73 -8.17
C MET A 414 12.52 -1.74 -7.59
N GLU A 415 12.47 -3.00 -8.03
CA GLU A 415 13.44 -4.05 -7.68
C GLU A 415 14.86 -3.65 -8.08
N MET A 416 15.03 -3.14 -9.30
CA MET A 416 16.33 -2.65 -9.81
C MET A 416 16.83 -1.46 -8.98
N ILE A 417 15.99 -0.47 -8.73
CA ILE A 417 16.36 0.72 -7.94
C ILE A 417 16.71 0.31 -6.51
N SER A 418 15.96 -0.61 -5.90
CA SER A 418 16.26 -1.14 -4.58
C SER A 418 17.66 -1.80 -4.53
N SER A 419 18.00 -2.59 -5.54
CA SER A 419 19.32 -3.21 -5.67
C SER A 419 20.43 -2.17 -5.84
N ILE A 420 20.20 -1.11 -6.63
CA ILE A 420 21.14 0.02 -6.77
C ILE A 420 21.38 0.68 -5.40
N CYS A 421 20.31 0.98 -4.67
CA CYS A 421 20.42 1.61 -3.36
C CYS A 421 21.11 0.72 -2.33
N HIS A 422 20.95 -0.60 -2.44
CA HIS A 422 21.61 -1.56 -1.55
C HIS A 422 23.15 -1.55 -1.68
N LYS A 423 23.71 -1.18 -2.82
CA LYS A 423 25.16 -1.00 -3.00
C LYS A 423 25.76 -0.07 -1.95
N LYS A 424 24.99 0.88 -1.43
CA LYS A 424 25.39 1.79 -0.33
C LYS A 424 25.10 1.22 1.06
N LYS A 425 24.67 -0.02 1.19
CA LYS A 425 24.19 -0.60 2.46
C LYS A 425 23.11 0.27 3.14
N SER A 426 22.30 0.95 2.32
CA SER A 426 21.24 1.84 2.79
C SER A 426 20.05 1.07 3.33
N LYS A 427 19.44 1.56 4.41
CA LYS A 427 18.15 1.05 4.90
C LYS A 427 17.03 1.57 4.05
N GLN A 428 16.19 0.67 3.55
CA GLN A 428 15.18 0.99 2.57
C GLN A 428 13.76 0.60 3.01
N LEU A 429 12.79 1.46 2.69
CA LEU A 429 11.38 1.11 2.63
C LEU A 429 10.92 1.12 1.18
N VAL A 430 10.29 0.04 0.76
CA VAL A 430 9.76 -0.10 -0.60
C VAL A 430 8.25 -0.27 -0.53
N PHE A 431 7.52 0.79 -0.89
CA PHE A 431 6.06 0.83 -0.84
C PHE A 431 5.44 0.35 -2.14
N SER A 432 4.75 -0.76 -2.08
CA SER A 432 3.91 -1.31 -3.16
C SER A 432 2.45 -0.99 -2.94
N ASN A 433 1.67 -0.86 -4.03
CA ASN A 433 0.24 -0.57 -3.94
C ASN A 433 -0.60 -1.82 -3.65
N THR A 434 -0.10 -3.00 -3.99
CA THR A 434 -0.79 -4.27 -3.74
C THR A 434 0.04 -5.19 -2.84
N HIS A 435 -0.64 -6.11 -2.17
CA HIS A 435 0.03 -7.12 -1.34
C HIS A 435 0.90 -8.05 -2.20
N ASN A 436 0.42 -8.42 -3.39
CA ASN A 436 1.16 -9.29 -4.29
C ASN A 436 2.46 -8.63 -4.76
N ASP A 437 2.43 -7.34 -5.12
CA ASP A 437 3.64 -6.63 -5.53
C ASP A 437 4.66 -6.55 -4.41
N ALA A 438 4.22 -6.34 -3.16
CA ALA A 438 5.11 -6.33 -2.01
C ALA A 438 5.76 -7.71 -1.78
N GLU A 439 4.98 -8.78 -1.90
CA GLU A 439 5.46 -10.17 -1.75
C GLU A 439 6.47 -10.54 -2.85
N PHE A 440 6.13 -10.27 -4.12
CA PHE A 440 6.99 -10.59 -5.23
C PHE A 440 8.27 -9.77 -5.26
N LEU A 441 8.17 -8.47 -4.95
CA LEU A 441 9.34 -7.61 -4.84
C LEU A 441 10.33 -8.17 -3.81
N ALA A 442 9.85 -8.55 -2.63
CA ALA A 442 10.69 -9.11 -1.59
C ALA A 442 11.35 -10.43 -2.04
N SER A 443 10.57 -11.35 -2.63
CA SER A 443 11.09 -12.63 -3.12
C SER A 443 12.11 -12.45 -4.24
N ASN A 444 11.87 -11.54 -5.18
CA ASN A 444 12.76 -11.30 -6.30
C ASN A 444 14.08 -10.65 -5.85
N VAL A 445 14.00 -9.61 -5.01
CA VAL A 445 15.19 -8.93 -4.48
C VAL A 445 16.06 -9.90 -3.68
N GLU A 446 15.47 -10.74 -2.84
CA GLU A 446 16.19 -11.78 -2.10
C GLU A 446 16.86 -12.81 -3.03
N SER A 447 16.16 -13.22 -4.09
CA SER A 447 16.73 -14.17 -5.07
C SER A 447 17.87 -13.61 -5.91
N LEU A 448 17.99 -12.29 -6.01
CA LEU A 448 19.05 -11.59 -6.74
C LEU A 448 20.35 -11.57 -5.96
N ASN A 449 20.26 -11.38 -4.68
CA ASN A 449 21.40 -11.33 -3.78
C ASN A 449 20.96 -11.86 -2.40
N GLU A 450 21.41 -13.07 -2.06
CA GLU A 450 21.12 -13.74 -0.79
C GLU A 450 21.64 -12.99 0.45
N GLU A 451 22.57 -12.06 0.26
CA GLU A 451 23.08 -11.20 1.35
C GLU A 451 22.07 -10.13 1.78
N ILE A 452 21.06 -9.83 0.95
CA ILE A 452 20.05 -8.81 1.24
C ILE A 452 19.06 -9.34 2.25
N ARG A 453 18.99 -8.73 3.42
CA ARG A 453 18.04 -9.07 4.47
C ARG A 453 16.76 -8.28 4.26
N ILE A 454 15.79 -8.90 3.63
CA ILE A 454 14.50 -8.30 3.28
C ILE A 454 13.33 -9.03 3.93
N GLN A 455 12.36 -8.28 4.43
CA GLN A 455 11.08 -8.81 4.93
C GLN A 455 9.90 -8.01 4.36
N ILE A 456 8.69 -8.53 4.64
CA ILE A 456 7.43 -7.98 4.12
C ILE A 456 6.61 -7.43 5.28
N HIS A 457 6.08 -6.22 5.13
CA HIS A 457 5.18 -5.62 6.10
C HIS A 457 3.88 -5.20 5.43
N ARG A 458 2.80 -5.92 5.69
CA ARG A 458 1.49 -5.66 5.09
C ARG A 458 0.33 -6.00 6.02
N GLY A 459 -0.86 -5.53 5.68
CA GLY A 459 -2.09 -5.97 6.33
C GLY A 459 -2.30 -7.49 6.20
N GLY A 460 -2.95 -8.09 7.19
CA GLY A 460 -3.23 -9.52 7.23
C GLY A 460 -2.07 -10.42 7.68
N LEU A 461 -0.87 -9.89 7.92
CA LEU A 461 0.19 -10.60 8.67
C LEU A 461 -0.14 -10.67 10.16
N ASP A 462 0.35 -11.70 10.85
CA ASP A 462 0.24 -11.78 12.31
C ASP A 462 0.88 -10.55 12.97
N GLN A 463 0.28 -10.10 14.06
CA GLN A 463 0.77 -8.91 14.78
C GLN A 463 2.18 -9.12 15.35
N LYS A 464 2.51 -10.37 15.73
CA LYS A 464 3.84 -10.69 16.27
C LYS A 464 4.90 -10.56 15.17
N ASP A 465 4.62 -11.07 13.97
CA ASP A 465 5.55 -10.98 12.84
C ASP A 465 5.77 -9.51 12.43
N ARG A 466 4.70 -8.71 12.38
CA ARG A 466 4.82 -7.28 12.09
C ARG A 466 5.72 -6.57 13.09
N LYS A 467 5.48 -6.74 14.39
CA LYS A 467 6.31 -6.15 15.47
C LYS A 467 7.76 -6.64 15.42
N LEU A 468 7.97 -7.91 15.06
CA LEU A 468 9.32 -8.47 14.89
C LEU A 468 10.05 -7.75 13.76
N TYR A 469 9.43 -7.62 12.57
CA TYR A 469 10.05 -6.99 11.42
C TYR A 469 10.30 -5.48 11.63
N GLU A 470 9.37 -4.80 12.31
CA GLU A 470 9.56 -3.41 12.74
C GLU A 470 10.77 -3.26 13.67
N SER A 471 10.91 -4.16 14.66
CA SER A 471 12.05 -4.19 15.59
C SER A 471 13.37 -4.49 14.88
N GLN A 472 13.38 -5.49 14.01
CA GLN A 472 14.56 -5.86 13.22
C GLN A 472 15.00 -4.71 12.29
N MET A 473 14.05 -4.02 11.64
CA MET A 473 14.35 -2.84 10.83
C MET A 473 14.93 -1.71 11.68
N LYS A 474 14.35 -1.45 12.84
CA LYS A 474 14.85 -0.45 13.80
C LYS A 474 16.25 -0.81 14.31
N GLY A 475 16.48 -2.05 14.66
CA GLY A 475 17.77 -2.57 15.15
C GLY A 475 18.86 -2.67 14.09
N GLY A 476 18.51 -2.62 12.80
CA GLY A 476 19.49 -2.76 11.70
C GLY A 476 19.77 -4.20 11.30
N GLU A 477 18.93 -5.13 11.73
CA GLU A 477 18.97 -6.53 11.31
C GLU A 477 18.38 -6.75 9.91
N LEU A 478 17.57 -5.79 9.42
CA LEU A 478 17.05 -5.75 8.06
C LEU A 478 17.63 -4.58 7.28
N ASP A 479 17.84 -4.82 6.00
CA ASP A 479 18.27 -3.81 5.03
C ASP A 479 17.08 -3.20 4.32
N ILE A 480 16.08 -4.04 3.99
CA ILE A 480 14.91 -3.65 3.21
C ILE A 480 13.64 -4.16 3.87
N LEU A 481 12.63 -3.31 3.92
CA LEU A 481 11.28 -3.70 4.28
C LEU A 481 10.33 -3.37 3.12
N SER A 482 9.87 -4.41 2.42
CA SER A 482 8.86 -4.30 1.39
C SER A 482 7.49 -4.18 2.04
N CYS A 483 6.76 -3.11 1.76
CA CYS A 483 5.55 -2.81 2.50
C CYS A 483 4.40 -2.29 1.62
N THR A 484 3.20 -2.46 2.15
CA THR A 484 1.99 -1.77 1.67
C THR A 484 1.78 -0.50 2.53
N PRO A 485 0.71 0.31 2.31
CA PRO A 485 0.48 1.52 3.10
C PRO A 485 0.44 1.38 4.63
N THR A 486 0.58 0.17 5.17
CA THR A 486 0.62 -0.08 6.62
C THR A 486 1.71 0.69 7.37
N LEU A 487 2.81 1.05 6.70
CA LEU A 487 3.90 1.87 7.25
C LEU A 487 3.86 3.33 6.79
N GLU A 488 2.81 3.74 6.11
CA GLU A 488 2.60 5.12 5.69
C GLU A 488 2.32 6.04 6.88
N LEU A 489 1.59 5.53 7.87
CA LEU A 489 1.26 6.26 9.10
C LEU A 489 2.28 6.00 10.22
N GLY A 490 2.59 7.01 10.96
CA GLY A 490 3.35 7.31 12.17
C GLY A 490 4.23 6.28 12.89
N ILE A 491 4.30 5.00 12.50
CA ILE A 491 5.07 3.97 13.20
C ILE A 491 6.59 4.26 13.16
N ASP A 492 7.25 4.10 14.29
CA ASP A 492 8.71 4.28 14.40
C ASP A 492 9.49 3.01 14.02
N ILE A 493 10.00 3.01 12.80
CA ILE A 493 10.83 1.93 12.23
C ILE A 493 12.33 2.26 12.21
N GLY A 494 12.72 3.30 12.95
CA GLY A 494 14.11 3.74 13.02
C GLY A 494 14.54 4.63 11.86
N ASN A 495 15.85 4.64 11.58
CA ASN A 495 16.44 5.51 10.59
C ASN A 495 16.41 4.83 9.20
N VAL A 496 15.73 5.45 8.27
CA VAL A 496 15.61 4.99 6.88
C VAL A 496 16.32 5.98 5.97
N ASP A 497 17.11 5.47 5.03
CA ASP A 497 17.89 6.28 4.10
C ASP A 497 17.17 6.44 2.76
N VAL A 498 16.44 5.41 2.33
CA VAL A 498 15.76 5.37 1.02
C VAL A 498 14.30 4.98 1.19
N VAL A 499 13.44 5.73 0.54
CA VAL A 499 12.04 5.34 0.29
C VAL A 499 11.83 5.22 -1.21
N ILE A 500 11.46 4.02 -1.65
CA ILE A 500 11.00 3.75 -3.01
C ILE A 500 9.50 3.55 -2.93
N SER A 501 8.74 4.27 -3.73
CA SER A 501 7.27 4.21 -3.71
C SER A 501 6.72 3.96 -5.10
N ALA A 502 5.86 2.97 -5.24
CA ALA A 502 4.92 2.94 -6.35
C ALA A 502 4.07 4.20 -6.33
N PHE A 503 3.79 4.76 -7.51
CA PHE A 503 3.01 5.97 -7.65
C PHE A 503 1.62 5.82 -7.03
N LYS A 504 1.14 6.90 -6.43
CA LYS A 504 -0.21 7.09 -5.91
C LYS A 504 -0.80 8.37 -6.51
N ASN A 505 -2.10 8.37 -6.75
CA ASN A 505 -2.80 9.54 -7.30
C ASN A 505 -2.77 10.74 -6.35
N GLU A 506 -2.73 10.48 -5.05
CA GLU A 506 -2.65 11.49 -4.00
C GLU A 506 -1.20 11.78 -3.65
N TYR A 507 -0.77 13.01 -3.87
CA TYR A 507 0.60 13.46 -3.54
C TYR A 507 0.90 13.34 -2.05
N ASP A 508 -0.08 13.59 -1.20
CA ASP A 508 0.10 13.51 0.25
C ASP A 508 0.45 12.10 0.75
N SER A 509 -0.11 11.06 0.13
CA SER A 509 0.30 9.68 0.41
C SER A 509 1.79 9.49 0.14
N PHE A 510 2.29 10.02 -0.98
CA PHE A 510 3.72 10.00 -1.27
C PHE A 510 4.53 10.80 -0.24
N VAL A 511 4.08 12.00 0.14
CA VAL A 511 4.73 12.84 1.16
C VAL A 511 4.82 12.12 2.51
N GLN A 512 3.78 11.39 2.91
CA GLN A 512 3.79 10.60 4.14
C GLN A 512 4.80 9.45 4.09
N ARG A 513 4.90 8.76 2.94
CA ARG A 513 5.88 7.69 2.72
C ARG A 513 7.31 8.23 2.79
N ILE A 514 7.62 9.28 2.05
CA ILE A 514 8.97 9.87 2.04
C ILE A 514 9.33 10.53 3.38
N GLY A 515 8.34 10.92 4.16
CA GLY A 515 8.49 11.36 5.54
C GLY A 515 9.13 10.30 6.47
N ARG A 516 9.28 9.05 6.01
CA ARG A 516 10.01 7.98 6.71
C ARG A 516 11.52 8.09 6.54
N ALA A 517 12.01 8.62 5.41
CA ALA A 517 13.42 8.77 5.13
C ALA A 517 14.03 10.05 5.75
N GLY A 518 15.32 10.01 6.05
CA GLY A 518 16.09 11.19 6.47
C GLY A 518 15.64 11.85 7.76
N ARG A 519 15.01 11.11 8.71
CA ARG A 519 14.47 11.70 9.95
C ARG A 519 15.48 12.43 10.81
N LYS A 520 16.75 12.04 10.74
CA LYS A 520 17.85 12.68 11.48
C LYS A 520 18.59 13.75 10.66
N GLY A 521 18.06 14.11 9.47
CA GLY A 521 18.69 15.07 8.57
C GLY A 521 19.88 14.53 7.77
N GLN A 522 20.08 13.21 7.77
CA GLN A 522 21.07 12.54 6.93
C GLN A 522 20.65 12.60 5.45
N LYS A 523 21.63 12.41 4.55
CA LYS A 523 21.37 12.29 3.12
C LYS A 523 20.41 11.13 2.87
N SER A 524 19.35 11.36 2.13
CA SER A 524 18.29 10.41 1.88
C SER A 524 17.72 10.51 0.47
N TYR A 525 17.02 9.46 0.04
CA TYR A 525 16.43 9.38 -1.28
C TYR A 525 14.94 9.05 -1.19
N ALA A 526 14.16 9.77 -1.99
CA ALA A 526 12.73 9.54 -2.18
C ALA A 526 12.47 9.29 -3.66
N ILE A 527 12.08 8.08 -4.03
CA ILE A 527 11.96 7.69 -5.43
C ILE A 527 10.53 7.21 -5.68
N CYS A 528 9.79 7.98 -6.48
CA CYS A 528 8.46 7.63 -6.96
C CYS A 528 8.56 6.96 -8.33
N VAL A 529 8.00 5.77 -8.49
CA VAL A 529 8.02 5.02 -9.74
C VAL A 529 6.60 4.96 -10.30
N PHE A 530 6.40 5.54 -11.46
CA PHE A 530 5.15 5.48 -12.21
C PHE A 530 4.89 4.08 -12.77
N ASP A 531 3.62 3.76 -12.99
CA ASP A 531 3.25 2.55 -13.74
C ASP A 531 3.16 2.90 -15.24
N PRO A 532 3.99 2.30 -16.10
CA PRO A 532 3.99 2.57 -17.52
C PRO A 532 2.74 2.06 -18.25
N GLU A 533 1.94 1.21 -17.63
CA GLU A 533 0.69 0.70 -18.20
C GLU A 533 -0.54 1.49 -17.74
N ASP A 534 -0.40 2.35 -16.73
CA ASP A 534 -1.51 3.17 -16.21
C ASP A 534 -1.56 4.55 -16.90
N ALA A 535 -2.67 4.83 -17.58
CA ALA A 535 -2.92 6.13 -18.23
C ALA A 535 -2.91 7.30 -17.24
N THR A 536 -3.28 7.09 -15.98
CA THR A 536 -3.22 8.10 -14.92
C THR A 536 -1.78 8.49 -14.62
N CYS A 537 -0.88 7.52 -14.58
CA CYS A 537 0.56 7.74 -14.44
C CYS A 537 1.13 8.57 -15.60
N HIS A 538 0.71 8.28 -16.83
CA HIS A 538 1.09 9.09 -18.00
C HIS A 538 0.56 10.52 -17.94
N TYR A 539 -0.66 10.71 -17.44
CA TYR A 539 -1.21 12.05 -17.25
C TYR A 539 -0.38 12.86 -16.25
N PHE A 540 -0.10 12.29 -15.05
CA PHE A 540 0.65 13.00 -14.03
C PHE A 540 2.14 13.15 -14.37
N ALA A 541 2.72 12.23 -15.12
CA ALA A 541 4.07 12.42 -15.64
C ALA A 541 4.17 13.63 -16.59
N ARG A 542 3.14 13.88 -17.41
CA ARG A 542 3.05 15.06 -18.27
C ARG A 542 2.69 16.34 -17.51
N ASN A 543 2.04 16.21 -16.39
CA ASN A 543 1.53 17.30 -15.55
C ASN A 543 2.12 17.25 -14.14
N ILE A 544 3.42 17.00 -14.04
CA ILE A 544 4.08 16.75 -12.74
C ILE A 544 3.92 17.92 -11.77
N THR A 545 3.96 19.15 -12.26
CA THR A 545 3.75 20.36 -11.44
C THR A 545 2.35 20.37 -10.83
N SER A 546 1.32 19.93 -11.58
CA SER A 546 -0.04 19.80 -11.05
C SER A 546 -0.12 18.73 -9.96
N TYR A 547 0.61 17.63 -10.10
CA TYR A 547 0.70 16.58 -9.08
C TYR A 547 1.35 17.10 -7.80
N LEU A 548 2.51 17.75 -7.90
CA LEU A 548 3.25 18.28 -6.76
C LEU A 548 2.51 19.41 -5.99
N ASN A 549 1.61 20.10 -6.66
CA ASN A 549 0.80 21.20 -6.11
C ASN A 549 -0.66 20.77 -5.84
N GLN A 550 -0.92 19.47 -5.68
CA GLN A 550 -2.26 19.03 -5.34
C GLN A 550 -2.69 19.55 -3.96
N ASN A 551 -3.92 20.06 -3.90
CA ASN A 551 -4.57 20.36 -2.64
C ASN A 551 -5.17 19.10 -2.05
N HIS A 552 -4.96 18.88 -0.75
CA HIS A 552 -5.56 17.76 -0.03
C HIS A 552 -6.87 18.20 0.63
N HIS A 553 -7.97 17.87 0.00
CA HIS A 553 -9.31 18.06 0.54
C HIS A 553 -9.88 16.71 0.99
N VAL A 554 -10.35 16.68 2.22
CA VAL A 554 -10.99 15.51 2.80
C VAL A 554 -12.46 15.84 3.03
N GLU A 555 -13.34 14.98 2.54
CA GLU A 555 -14.78 15.14 2.69
C GLU A 555 -15.40 13.92 3.36
N ILE A 556 -16.48 14.16 4.07
CA ILE A 556 -17.34 13.13 4.66
C ILE A 556 -18.76 13.35 4.15
N ASN A 557 -19.46 12.25 3.88
CA ASN A 557 -20.88 12.30 3.53
C ASN A 557 -21.71 12.06 4.78
N LYS A 558 -22.18 13.15 5.39
CA LYS A 558 -23.02 13.09 6.61
C LYS A 558 -24.41 12.52 6.35
N ASP A 559 -24.88 12.66 5.12
CA ASP A 559 -26.24 12.32 4.70
C ASP A 559 -26.32 10.96 4.00
N ASN A 560 -25.27 10.14 4.10
CA ASN A 560 -25.29 8.79 3.56
C ASN A 560 -26.35 7.93 4.29
N SER A 561 -27.44 7.62 3.62
CA SER A 561 -28.58 6.89 4.22
C SER A 561 -28.17 5.49 4.68
N ILE A 562 -27.32 4.77 3.95
CA ILE A 562 -26.87 3.42 4.32
C ILE A 562 -26.13 3.46 5.67
N ILE A 563 -25.24 4.45 5.84
CA ILE A 563 -24.49 4.62 7.07
C ILE A 563 -25.44 5.07 8.19
N SER A 564 -26.27 6.08 7.91
CA SER A 564 -27.19 6.64 8.90
C SER A 564 -28.18 5.60 9.41
N GLU A 565 -28.76 4.77 8.54
CA GLU A 565 -29.66 3.68 8.91
C GLU A 565 -28.99 2.67 9.86
N LYS A 566 -27.75 2.24 9.54
CA LYS A 566 -26.99 1.34 10.42
C LYS A 566 -26.78 1.95 11.81
N HIS A 567 -26.48 3.24 11.87
CA HIS A 567 -26.25 3.92 13.14
C HIS A 567 -27.55 4.24 13.88
N ILE A 568 -28.69 4.40 13.20
CA ILE A 568 -30.02 4.47 13.82
C ILE A 568 -30.35 3.13 14.50
N VAL A 569 -30.10 2.01 13.82
CA VAL A 569 -30.24 0.67 14.42
C VAL A 569 -29.32 0.52 15.62
N ALA A 570 -28.04 0.96 15.49
CA ALA A 570 -27.10 0.95 16.61
C ALA A 570 -27.60 1.75 17.82
N MET A 571 -28.16 2.94 17.63
CA MET A 571 -28.78 3.72 18.72
C MET A 571 -29.97 3.00 19.36
N GLY A 572 -30.77 2.29 18.58
CA GLY A 572 -31.82 1.41 19.09
C GLY A 572 -31.28 0.30 19.98
N MET A 573 -30.24 -0.40 19.48
CA MET A 573 -29.55 -1.45 20.23
C MET A 573 -28.91 -0.93 21.53
N GLU A 574 -28.32 0.26 21.51
CA GLU A 574 -27.76 0.91 22.70
C GLU A 574 -28.80 1.14 23.78
N LYS A 575 -29.99 1.63 23.41
CA LYS A 575 -31.10 1.82 24.33
C LYS A 575 -31.58 0.51 24.95
N HIS A 576 -31.74 -0.53 24.12
CA HIS A 576 -32.14 -1.85 24.58
C HIS A 576 -31.04 -2.51 25.45
N ALA A 577 -29.79 -2.45 25.05
CA ALA A 577 -28.67 -3.01 25.81
C ALA A 577 -28.43 -2.33 27.16
N ALA A 578 -28.86 -1.09 27.33
CA ALA A 578 -28.81 -0.39 28.61
C ALA A 578 -29.77 -0.99 29.65
N ILE A 579 -30.87 -1.59 29.20
CA ILE A 579 -31.95 -2.14 30.04
C ILE A 579 -31.83 -3.66 30.18
N GLU A 580 -31.44 -4.34 29.12
CA GLU A 580 -31.37 -5.79 29.01
C GLU A 580 -30.24 -6.38 29.85
N SER A 581 -30.51 -7.44 30.59
CA SER A 581 -29.52 -8.18 31.37
C SER A 581 -28.68 -9.11 30.51
N ASP A 582 -29.31 -9.80 29.52
CA ASP A 582 -28.62 -10.64 28.55
C ASP A 582 -28.22 -9.81 27.33
N LYS A 583 -26.94 -9.65 27.13
CA LYS A 583 -26.33 -8.90 26.03
C LYS A 583 -25.86 -9.77 24.87
N SER A 584 -26.10 -11.07 24.88
CA SER A 584 -25.58 -11.99 23.87
C SER A 584 -25.93 -11.58 22.43
N LYS A 585 -27.21 -11.21 22.19
CA LYS A 585 -27.70 -10.74 20.90
C LYS A 585 -27.05 -9.45 20.39
N PHE A 586 -26.56 -8.60 21.34
CA PHE A 586 -25.91 -7.34 20.96
C PHE A 586 -24.47 -7.53 20.54
N PHE A 587 -23.79 -8.61 20.97
CA PHE A 587 -22.43 -8.93 20.54
C PHE A 587 -22.35 -9.23 19.04
N GLU A 588 -23.30 -10.00 18.52
CA GLU A 588 -23.37 -10.32 17.10
C GLU A 588 -23.53 -9.04 16.27
N PHE A 589 -24.48 -8.19 16.66
CA PHE A 589 -24.69 -6.92 15.98
C PHE A 589 -23.47 -6.00 16.07
N ALA A 590 -22.85 -5.85 17.25
CA ALA A 590 -21.68 -5.02 17.44
C ALA A 590 -20.49 -5.48 16.58
N ASN A 591 -20.31 -6.80 16.42
CA ASN A 591 -19.30 -7.37 15.54
C ASN A 591 -19.63 -7.17 14.04
N SER A 592 -20.90 -7.03 13.68
CA SER A 592 -21.32 -6.81 12.29
C SER A 592 -21.12 -5.37 11.82
N VAL A 593 -21.03 -4.41 12.74
CA VAL A 593 -20.88 -2.97 12.41
C VAL A 593 -19.42 -2.65 12.16
N ASN A 594 -18.99 -2.79 10.91
CA ASN A 594 -17.64 -2.42 10.50
C ASN A 594 -17.62 -0.96 10.01
N LEU A 595 -16.76 -0.13 10.62
CA LEU A 595 -16.64 1.29 10.26
C LEU A 595 -15.84 1.54 8.98
N ARG A 596 -15.08 0.54 8.50
CA ARG A 596 -14.18 0.64 7.34
C ARG A 596 -14.77 0.08 6.06
N GLY A 597 -16.01 -0.42 6.09
CA GLY A 597 -16.70 -0.95 4.92
C GLY A 597 -16.43 -2.42 4.62
N ALA A 598 -15.59 -3.11 5.36
CA ALA A 598 -15.43 -4.55 5.22
C ALA A 598 -16.74 -5.26 5.66
N SER A 599 -17.21 -6.18 4.82
CA SER A 599 -18.42 -6.96 5.11
C SER A 599 -18.14 -8.27 5.85
N GLY A 600 -16.92 -8.45 6.35
CA GLY A 600 -16.45 -9.62 7.07
C GLY A 600 -14.94 -9.83 6.92
N GLU A 601 -14.44 -10.92 7.51
CA GLU A 601 -13.03 -11.29 7.45
C GLU A 601 -12.86 -12.73 6.93
N ILE A 602 -11.90 -12.95 6.06
CA ILE A 602 -11.47 -14.28 5.66
C ILE A 602 -10.25 -14.67 6.48
N THR A 603 -10.41 -15.69 7.30
CA THR A 603 -9.29 -16.27 8.06
C THR A 603 -8.57 -17.30 7.19
N ILE A 604 -7.25 -17.21 7.14
CA ILE A 604 -6.40 -18.02 6.27
C ILE A 604 -5.68 -19.08 7.09
N PHE A 605 -5.83 -20.33 6.67
CA PHE A 605 -5.23 -21.51 7.32
C PHE A 605 -4.28 -22.26 6.40
N HIS A 606 -3.16 -22.69 6.95
CA HIS A 606 -2.26 -23.67 6.34
C HIS A 606 -1.90 -24.73 7.39
N ASN A 607 -2.08 -26.02 7.06
CA ASN A 607 -1.89 -27.13 8.00
C ASN A 607 -2.60 -26.89 9.35
N SER A 608 -3.88 -26.51 9.30
CA SER A 608 -4.72 -26.18 10.46
C SER A 608 -4.24 -25.00 11.33
N LYS A 609 -3.14 -24.34 10.95
CA LYS A 609 -2.63 -23.15 11.65
C LYS A 609 -3.13 -21.90 10.96
N LYS A 610 -3.68 -20.95 11.71
CA LYS A 610 -3.97 -19.60 11.20
C LYS A 610 -2.66 -18.90 10.83
N ILE A 611 -2.56 -18.45 9.58
CA ILE A 611 -1.39 -17.73 9.07
C ILE A 611 -1.66 -16.26 8.79
N GLY A 612 -2.93 -15.88 8.62
CA GLY A 612 -3.29 -14.48 8.38
C GLY A 612 -4.78 -14.27 8.20
N THR A 613 -5.14 -13.06 7.81
CA THR A 613 -6.52 -12.66 7.51
C THR A 613 -6.62 -11.73 6.31
N ARG A 614 -7.82 -11.64 5.72
CA ARG A 614 -8.17 -10.72 4.64
C ARG A 614 -9.59 -10.19 4.80
N ASP A 615 -9.77 -8.92 4.52
CA ASP A 615 -11.09 -8.32 4.55
C ASP A 615 -11.93 -8.76 3.33
N VAL A 616 -13.24 -8.92 3.54
CA VAL A 616 -14.23 -9.13 2.49
C VAL A 616 -14.69 -7.74 1.98
N PRO A 617 -14.84 -7.50 0.66
CA PRO A 617 -14.77 -8.46 -0.46
C PRO A 617 -13.37 -8.66 -1.04
N ALA A 618 -12.39 -7.81 -0.72
CA ALA A 618 -11.05 -7.85 -1.32
C ALA A 618 -10.37 -9.23 -1.21
N GLY A 619 -10.62 -9.93 -0.13
CA GLY A 619 -10.11 -11.28 0.10
C GLY A 619 -10.62 -12.31 -0.89
N TYR A 620 -11.86 -12.21 -1.37
CA TYR A 620 -12.42 -13.14 -2.35
C TYR A 620 -11.70 -13.06 -3.70
N TYR A 621 -11.23 -11.88 -4.10
CA TYR A 621 -10.46 -11.73 -5.33
C TYR A 621 -9.11 -12.46 -5.28
N GLN A 622 -8.55 -12.66 -4.10
CA GLN A 622 -7.23 -13.27 -3.93
C GLN A 622 -7.31 -14.72 -3.45
N LEU A 623 -8.33 -15.06 -2.68
CA LEU A 623 -8.50 -16.36 -2.02
C LEU A 623 -9.60 -17.22 -2.68
N HIS A 624 -9.86 -17.03 -3.99
CA HIS A 624 -10.81 -17.89 -4.70
C HIS A 624 -10.26 -19.31 -4.85
N GLN A 625 -11.12 -20.29 -4.92
CA GLN A 625 -10.73 -21.70 -5.05
C GLN A 625 -9.81 -21.93 -6.24
N ASN A 626 -8.78 -22.75 -6.06
CA ASN A 626 -7.67 -22.98 -7.00
C ASN A 626 -6.83 -21.73 -7.33
N GLY A 627 -7.10 -20.59 -6.69
CA GLY A 627 -6.28 -19.38 -6.80
C GLY A 627 -4.88 -19.59 -6.25
N ILE A 628 -3.92 -18.84 -6.77
CA ILE A 628 -2.57 -18.79 -6.24
C ILE A 628 -2.48 -17.57 -5.33
N TYR A 629 -2.18 -17.83 -4.07
CA TYR A 629 -2.05 -16.81 -3.04
C TYR A 629 -0.60 -16.72 -2.56
N HIS A 630 -0.07 -15.50 -2.58
CA HIS A 630 1.29 -15.24 -2.11
C HIS A 630 1.26 -14.73 -0.67
N PHE A 631 2.05 -15.36 0.18
CA PHE A 631 2.10 -15.02 1.59
C PHE A 631 3.48 -15.31 2.18
N ASN A 632 4.11 -14.28 2.74
CA ASN A 632 5.43 -14.35 3.39
C ASN A 632 6.48 -15.06 2.53
N LYS A 633 6.61 -14.58 1.28
CA LYS A 633 7.51 -15.11 0.24
C LYS A 633 7.26 -16.58 -0.18
N GLN A 634 6.13 -17.15 0.20
CA GLN A 634 5.71 -18.50 -0.17
C GLN A 634 4.47 -18.47 -1.05
N ASN A 635 4.39 -19.40 -1.99
CA ASN A 635 3.22 -19.57 -2.82
C ASN A 635 2.31 -20.66 -2.25
N TYR A 636 1.03 -20.38 -2.27
CA TYR A 636 0.01 -21.28 -1.83
C TYR A 636 -1.07 -21.41 -2.90
N LYS A 637 -1.63 -22.61 -3.03
CA LYS A 637 -2.87 -22.83 -3.76
C LYS A 637 -4.02 -22.88 -2.77
N VAL A 638 -5.10 -22.18 -3.09
CA VAL A 638 -6.35 -22.22 -2.30
C VAL A 638 -7.07 -23.54 -2.59
N GLU A 639 -7.08 -24.46 -1.63
CA GLU A 639 -7.77 -25.75 -1.78
C GLU A 639 -9.28 -25.58 -1.61
N SER A 640 -9.68 -24.85 -0.59
CA SER A 640 -11.10 -24.59 -0.32
C SER A 640 -11.30 -23.27 0.41
N ILE A 641 -12.48 -22.73 0.26
CA ILE A 641 -12.96 -21.58 1.02
C ILE A 641 -14.36 -21.89 1.51
N VAL A 642 -14.59 -21.72 2.80
CA VAL A 642 -15.84 -22.07 3.48
C VAL A 642 -16.42 -20.84 4.11
N LYS A 643 -17.64 -20.47 3.77
CA LYS A 643 -18.36 -19.34 4.38
C LYS A 643 -18.62 -19.59 5.86
N THR A 644 -18.48 -18.53 6.64
CA THR A 644 -18.84 -18.47 8.06
C THR A 644 -19.88 -17.34 8.26
N GLN A 645 -20.42 -17.21 9.44
CA GLN A 645 -21.39 -16.15 9.76
C GLN A 645 -20.84 -14.74 9.46
N ASN A 646 -19.55 -14.51 9.74
CA ASN A 646 -18.92 -13.18 9.66
C ASN A 646 -17.80 -13.11 8.61
N GLY A 647 -17.84 -13.95 7.57
CA GLY A 647 -16.82 -13.97 6.53
C GLY A 647 -16.59 -15.35 5.93
N ALA A 648 -15.33 -15.83 5.93
CA ALA A 648 -14.99 -17.15 5.42
C ALA A 648 -13.69 -17.67 6.04
N ASN A 649 -13.46 -18.98 5.91
CA ASN A 649 -12.19 -19.65 6.18
C ASN A 649 -11.59 -20.14 4.86
N ALA A 650 -10.38 -19.74 4.55
CA ALA A 650 -9.63 -20.21 3.39
C ALA A 650 -8.54 -21.19 3.82
N TYR A 651 -8.51 -22.35 3.19
CA TYR A 651 -7.54 -23.41 3.47
C TYR A 651 -6.55 -23.51 2.32
N LEU A 652 -5.28 -23.40 2.67
CA LEU A 652 -4.18 -23.28 1.72
C LEU A 652 -3.23 -24.47 1.79
N LYS A 653 -2.69 -24.85 0.63
CA LYS A 653 -1.60 -25.80 0.50
C LYS A 653 -0.41 -25.15 -0.19
N LYS A 654 0.81 -25.44 0.23
CA LYS A 654 2.01 -24.95 -0.45
C LYS A 654 1.99 -25.35 -1.92
N SER A 655 2.42 -24.43 -2.77
CA SER A 655 2.50 -24.60 -4.21
C SER A 655 3.92 -24.35 -4.70
N ASP A 656 4.40 -25.21 -5.59
CA ASP A 656 5.70 -25.07 -6.25
C ASP A 656 5.65 -24.12 -7.46
N GLU A 657 4.48 -23.59 -7.78
CA GLU A 657 4.27 -22.67 -8.91
C GLU A 657 4.75 -21.25 -8.57
N LEU A 658 6.06 -21.08 -8.43
CA LEU A 658 6.70 -19.87 -7.89
C LEU A 658 6.44 -18.58 -8.69
N GLN A 659 6.13 -18.68 -9.97
CA GLN A 659 5.96 -17.51 -10.85
C GLN A 659 4.54 -17.36 -11.42
N LYS A 660 3.60 -18.17 -10.96
CA LYS A 660 2.23 -18.11 -11.42
C LYS A 660 1.39 -17.17 -10.56
N ARG A 661 0.44 -16.50 -11.19
CA ARG A 661 -0.65 -15.79 -10.51
C ARG A 661 -2.00 -16.15 -11.12
N THR A 662 -3.03 -15.90 -10.35
CA THR A 662 -4.42 -16.03 -10.82
C THR A 662 -5.14 -14.71 -10.65
N ILE A 663 -6.06 -14.42 -11.59
CA ILE A 663 -6.93 -13.25 -11.55
C ILE A 663 -8.37 -13.78 -11.67
N PRO A 664 -9.26 -13.53 -10.71
CA PRO A 664 -10.63 -14.01 -10.78
C PRO A 664 -11.39 -13.32 -11.91
N ILE A 665 -12.25 -14.07 -12.59
CA ILE A 665 -13.24 -13.53 -13.51
C ILE A 665 -14.50 -13.24 -12.72
N VAL A 666 -14.86 -11.97 -12.60
CA VAL A 666 -15.99 -11.52 -11.80
C VAL A 666 -17.12 -11.04 -12.70
N LYS A 667 -18.30 -11.61 -12.54
CA LYS A 667 -19.51 -11.11 -13.14
C LYS A 667 -20.16 -10.14 -12.15
N THR A 668 -20.32 -8.89 -12.56
CA THR A 668 -21.01 -7.86 -11.80
C THR A 668 -22.38 -7.60 -12.39
N SER A 669 -23.40 -7.55 -11.56
CA SER A 669 -24.75 -7.07 -11.93
C SER A 669 -25.14 -5.90 -11.04
N LEU A 670 -25.69 -4.87 -11.65
CA LEU A 670 -26.08 -3.62 -11.01
C LEU A 670 -27.58 -3.41 -11.15
N THR A 671 -28.25 -3.07 -10.07
CA THR A 671 -29.65 -2.66 -10.07
C THR A 671 -29.76 -1.29 -9.41
N GLN A 672 -30.32 -0.32 -10.12
CA GLN A 672 -30.56 0.98 -9.55
C GLN A 672 -31.77 0.92 -8.61
N ILE A 673 -31.57 1.32 -7.34
CA ILE A 673 -32.62 1.30 -6.30
C ILE A 673 -33.28 2.67 -6.19
N SER A 674 -32.50 3.75 -6.19
CA SER A 674 -33.01 5.12 -6.10
C SER A 674 -32.19 6.08 -6.95
N GLU A 675 -32.84 7.17 -7.38
CA GLU A 675 -32.17 8.31 -8.02
C GLU A 675 -32.39 9.53 -7.12
N GLU A 676 -31.30 10.06 -6.55
CA GLU A 676 -31.39 11.23 -5.68
C GLU A 676 -31.15 12.54 -6.43
N LYS A 677 -30.26 12.52 -7.42
CA LYS A 677 -29.94 13.68 -8.27
C LYS A 677 -29.70 13.24 -9.71
N SER A 678 -30.23 14.03 -10.65
CA SER A 678 -30.01 13.83 -12.08
C SER A 678 -29.59 15.14 -12.74
N ILE A 679 -28.50 15.08 -13.48
CA ILE A 679 -28.02 16.21 -14.29
C ILE A 679 -28.02 15.77 -15.74
N LYS A 680 -28.82 16.46 -16.57
CA LYS A 680 -28.85 16.28 -18.01
C LYS A 680 -27.96 17.36 -18.64
N LYS A 681 -26.85 16.99 -19.27
CA LYS A 681 -25.97 17.92 -19.98
C LYS A 681 -26.02 17.65 -21.47
N GLU A 682 -26.34 18.66 -22.25
CA GLU A 682 -26.24 18.59 -23.72
C GLU A 682 -24.78 18.79 -24.11
N ILE A 683 -24.23 17.83 -24.83
CA ILE A 683 -22.90 17.97 -25.42
C ILE A 683 -23.09 18.50 -26.82
N LYS A 684 -22.46 19.64 -27.15
CA LYS A 684 -22.61 20.39 -28.42
C LYS A 684 -22.20 19.66 -29.68
N SER A 685 -21.87 18.41 -29.68
CA SER A 685 -21.56 17.63 -30.88
C SER A 685 -22.44 16.42 -31.00
N LYS A 686 -23.23 16.30 -32.01
CA LYS A 686 -24.01 15.14 -32.54
C LYS A 686 -24.58 14.08 -31.57
N MET A 687 -24.22 14.10 -30.29
CA MET A 687 -24.77 13.27 -29.21
C MET A 687 -25.87 14.03 -28.48
N LYS A 688 -27.06 13.51 -28.52
CA LYS A 688 -28.25 14.23 -28.09
C LYS A 688 -28.34 14.52 -26.61
N LYS A 689 -27.92 13.67 -25.70
CA LYS A 689 -27.89 13.96 -24.25
C LYS A 689 -27.12 12.87 -23.50
N ILE A 690 -26.17 13.25 -22.62
CA ILE A 690 -25.62 12.38 -21.57
C ILE A 690 -26.36 12.72 -20.28
N THR A 691 -26.84 11.69 -19.60
CA THR A 691 -27.45 11.85 -18.29
C THR A 691 -26.52 11.31 -17.23
N VAL A 692 -26.17 12.16 -16.26
CA VAL A 692 -25.43 11.76 -15.06
C VAL A 692 -26.44 11.65 -13.93
N ARG A 693 -26.48 10.49 -13.28
CA ARG A 693 -27.36 10.22 -12.15
C ARG A 693 -26.53 9.89 -10.93
N TYR A 694 -26.95 10.41 -9.81
CA TYR A 694 -26.42 10.05 -8.49
C TYR A 694 -27.52 9.37 -7.69
N GLY A 695 -27.21 8.25 -7.08
CA GLY A 695 -28.18 7.53 -6.28
C GLY A 695 -27.66 6.22 -5.73
N LEU A 696 -28.53 5.51 -5.03
CA LEU A 696 -28.23 4.22 -4.44
C LEU A 696 -28.36 3.12 -5.48
N ILE A 697 -27.35 2.26 -5.54
CA ILE A 697 -27.37 1.04 -6.37
C ILE A 697 -27.17 -0.19 -5.49
N ASP A 698 -27.74 -1.30 -5.94
CA ASP A 698 -27.42 -2.63 -5.43
C ASP A 698 -26.52 -3.34 -6.42
N MET A 699 -25.38 -3.80 -5.93
CA MET A 699 -24.36 -4.46 -6.73
C MET A 699 -24.19 -5.90 -6.25
N SER A 700 -24.35 -6.84 -7.17
CA SER A 700 -24.06 -8.25 -6.94
C SER A 700 -22.84 -8.65 -7.76
N ARG A 701 -21.88 -9.31 -7.13
CA ARG A 701 -20.68 -9.83 -7.76
C ARG A 701 -20.57 -11.33 -7.54
N THR A 702 -20.20 -12.05 -8.59
CA THR A 702 -20.00 -13.50 -8.57
C THR A 702 -18.70 -13.85 -9.29
N ILE A 703 -17.87 -14.67 -8.67
CA ILE A 703 -16.69 -15.23 -9.34
C ILE A 703 -17.16 -16.37 -10.24
N THR A 704 -16.89 -16.29 -11.54
CA THR A 704 -17.32 -17.27 -12.55
C THR A 704 -16.18 -18.11 -13.12
N GLY A 705 -14.93 -17.76 -12.81
CA GLY A 705 -13.75 -18.42 -13.29
C GLY A 705 -12.50 -17.65 -12.85
N TYR A 706 -11.37 -17.99 -13.42
CA TYR A 706 -10.14 -17.23 -13.22
C TYR A 706 -9.21 -17.35 -14.44
N LEU A 707 -8.37 -16.35 -14.59
CA LEU A 707 -7.25 -16.34 -15.50
C LEU A 707 -6.01 -16.83 -14.77
N LYS A 708 -5.20 -17.69 -15.40
CA LYS A 708 -3.94 -18.18 -14.83
C LYS A 708 -2.80 -17.91 -15.79
N GLY A 709 -1.74 -17.30 -15.32
CA GLY A 709 -0.58 -16.97 -16.13
C GLY A 709 0.66 -16.72 -15.28
N ASN A 710 1.77 -16.37 -15.94
CA ASN A 710 2.95 -15.97 -15.20
C ASN A 710 2.77 -14.55 -14.68
N TYR A 711 3.38 -14.27 -13.55
CA TYR A 711 3.20 -12.98 -12.89
C TYR A 711 3.61 -11.77 -13.74
N ASN A 712 4.64 -11.94 -14.57
CA ASN A 712 5.15 -10.88 -15.44
C ASN A 712 4.48 -10.81 -16.82
N ASP A 713 3.53 -11.69 -17.09
CA ASP A 713 2.78 -11.66 -18.35
C ASP A 713 1.60 -10.70 -18.25
N SER A 714 1.28 -10.06 -19.36
CA SER A 714 0.03 -9.32 -19.51
C SER A 714 -1.18 -10.28 -19.50
N ALA A 715 -2.34 -9.79 -19.06
CA ALA A 715 -3.53 -10.62 -18.87
C ALA A 715 -4.03 -11.31 -20.15
N ASP A 716 -3.74 -10.75 -21.31
CA ASP A 716 -4.06 -11.34 -22.63
C ASP A 716 -3.34 -12.66 -22.92
N LYS A 717 -2.23 -12.93 -22.20
CA LYS A 717 -1.47 -14.19 -22.31
C LYS A 717 -1.90 -15.25 -21.30
N PHE A 718 -2.88 -14.93 -20.47
CA PHE A 718 -3.34 -15.84 -19.45
C PHE A 718 -4.30 -16.88 -20.01
N GLU A 719 -4.19 -18.10 -19.50
CA GLU A 719 -5.14 -19.16 -19.78
C GLU A 719 -6.43 -18.93 -18.98
N THR A 720 -7.57 -18.94 -19.70
CA THR A 720 -8.88 -18.81 -19.08
C THR A 720 -9.36 -20.16 -18.54
N ILE A 721 -9.64 -20.21 -17.25
CA ILE A 721 -10.19 -21.40 -16.58
C ILE A 721 -11.61 -21.06 -16.13
N ASN A 722 -12.59 -21.55 -16.87
CA ASN A 722 -14.00 -21.32 -16.60
C ASN A 722 -14.51 -22.20 -15.47
N GLY A 723 -15.43 -21.66 -14.68
CA GLY A 723 -15.97 -22.28 -13.48
C GLY A 723 -16.90 -23.47 -13.68
N ASN A 724 -17.24 -23.87 -14.94
CA ASN A 724 -18.16 -24.96 -15.24
C ASN A 724 -17.72 -26.32 -14.69
N SER A 725 -16.48 -26.48 -14.27
CA SER A 725 -15.93 -27.67 -13.60
C SER A 725 -15.91 -27.59 -12.07
N ILE A 726 -16.36 -26.48 -11.46
CA ILE A 726 -16.26 -26.24 -10.02
C ILE A 726 -17.66 -25.89 -9.51
N SER A 727 -18.33 -26.86 -8.92
CA SER A 727 -19.71 -26.76 -8.43
C SER A 727 -19.95 -25.74 -7.30
N THR A 728 -18.90 -25.17 -6.75
CA THR A 728 -18.95 -24.31 -5.55
C THR A 728 -18.80 -22.79 -5.83
N TRP A 729 -18.66 -22.38 -7.09
CA TRP A 729 -18.45 -20.96 -7.45
C TRP A 729 -19.67 -20.09 -7.24
N SER A 730 -20.90 -20.65 -7.38
CA SER A 730 -22.15 -19.95 -7.10
C SER A 730 -22.27 -19.44 -5.66
N ASP A 731 -21.52 -20.06 -4.73
CA ASP A 731 -21.55 -19.71 -3.31
C ASP A 731 -20.77 -18.44 -2.98
N PHE A 732 -19.92 -17.96 -3.92
CA PHE A 732 -19.13 -16.75 -3.77
C PHE A 732 -19.81 -15.53 -4.39
N ASN A 733 -21.09 -15.37 -4.09
CA ASN A 733 -21.84 -14.15 -4.32
C ASN A 733 -21.71 -13.23 -3.12
N TRP A 734 -21.44 -11.95 -3.36
CA TRP A 734 -21.63 -10.91 -2.35
C TRP A 734 -22.41 -9.74 -2.93
N ASN A 735 -23.32 -9.26 -2.14
CA ASN A 735 -24.16 -8.12 -2.46
C ASN A 735 -23.72 -6.92 -1.63
N SER A 736 -23.70 -5.77 -2.24
CA SER A 736 -23.37 -4.53 -1.55
C SER A 736 -24.20 -3.38 -2.11
N LYS A 737 -24.57 -2.46 -1.24
CA LYS A 737 -25.27 -1.24 -1.62
C LYS A 737 -24.32 -0.08 -1.59
N HIS A 738 -24.28 0.68 -2.66
CA HIS A 738 -23.37 1.80 -2.80
C HIS A 738 -24.09 3.04 -3.31
N TYR A 739 -23.71 4.21 -2.81
CA TYR A 739 -23.97 5.45 -3.50
C TYR A 739 -22.98 5.62 -4.63
N CYS A 740 -23.47 5.79 -5.83
CA CYS A 740 -22.59 6.03 -6.96
C CYS A 740 -23.15 7.07 -7.93
N THR A 741 -22.24 7.64 -8.71
CA THR A 741 -22.57 8.46 -9.87
C THR A 741 -22.53 7.59 -11.11
N SER A 742 -23.64 7.47 -11.80
CA SER A 742 -23.78 6.68 -13.01
C SER A 742 -23.88 7.60 -14.23
N ILE A 743 -23.17 7.29 -15.29
CA ILE A 743 -23.19 8.04 -16.56
C ILE A 743 -23.94 7.21 -17.57
N PHE A 744 -25.11 7.72 -18.00
CA PHE A 744 -25.94 7.07 -19.00
C PHE A 744 -25.66 7.63 -20.38
N ILE A 745 -25.18 6.76 -21.27
CA ILE A 745 -24.94 7.08 -22.68
C ILE A 745 -26.13 6.57 -23.48
N PRO A 746 -26.74 7.41 -24.36
CA PRO A 746 -27.91 6.97 -25.15
C PRO A 746 -27.64 5.70 -25.97
N LEU A 747 -28.64 4.81 -26.03
CA LEU A 747 -28.56 3.54 -26.72
C LEU A 747 -28.25 3.71 -28.23
N GLU A 748 -28.72 4.82 -28.85
CA GLU A 748 -28.41 5.19 -30.25
C GLU A 748 -26.92 5.35 -30.51
N PHE A 749 -26.13 5.73 -29.51
CA PHE A 749 -24.68 5.78 -29.62
C PHE A 749 -24.09 4.37 -29.61
N THR A 750 -24.58 3.49 -28.78
CA THR A 750 -24.14 2.09 -28.70
C THR A 750 -24.58 1.28 -29.90
N THR A 751 -25.76 1.55 -30.50
CA THR A 751 -26.24 0.91 -31.72
C THR A 751 -25.49 1.37 -32.95
N LYS A 752 -25.11 2.65 -33.07
CA LYS A 752 -24.22 3.10 -34.15
C LYS A 752 -22.85 2.46 -34.09
N ILE A 753 -22.33 2.25 -32.91
CA ILE A 753 -21.08 1.49 -32.71
C ILE A 753 -21.26 0.03 -33.15
N LYS A 754 -22.44 -0.56 -32.95
CA LYS A 754 -22.77 -1.94 -33.36
C LYS A 754 -22.98 -2.10 -34.86
N THR A 755 -23.59 -1.11 -35.56
CA THR A 755 -23.90 -1.21 -37.00
C THR A 755 -22.68 -0.99 -37.88
N ASP A 756 -21.67 -0.28 -37.42
CA ASP A 756 -20.42 -0.10 -38.19
C ASP A 756 -19.48 -1.32 -38.15
N VAL A 757 -19.85 -2.38 -37.43
CA VAL A 757 -18.96 -3.55 -37.25
C VAL A 757 -19.74 -4.86 -37.43
N LYS A 758 -19.43 -5.59 -38.48
CA LYS A 758 -19.98 -6.93 -38.76
C LYS A 758 -19.58 -8.01 -37.70
N ASN A 759 -18.72 -7.69 -36.70
CA ASN A 759 -18.26 -8.62 -35.67
C ASN A 759 -18.55 -8.08 -34.29
N SER A 760 -19.29 -8.81 -33.48
CA SER A 760 -19.65 -8.49 -32.08
C SER A 760 -18.45 -8.18 -31.16
N ILE A 761 -17.32 -8.81 -31.39
CA ILE A 761 -16.08 -8.65 -30.62
C ILE A 761 -15.54 -7.21 -30.64
N VAL A 762 -15.66 -6.52 -31.78
CA VAL A 762 -15.15 -5.14 -31.93
C VAL A 762 -16.05 -4.11 -31.27
N SER A 763 -17.36 -4.37 -31.11
CA SER A 763 -18.28 -3.48 -30.40
C SER A 763 -18.01 -3.48 -28.88
N ASP A 764 -17.69 -4.65 -28.34
CA ASP A 764 -17.40 -4.79 -26.90
C ASP A 764 -16.05 -4.15 -26.57
N SER A 765 -15.05 -4.21 -27.47
CA SER A 765 -13.77 -3.55 -27.28
C SER A 765 -13.88 -2.01 -27.25
N LYS A 766 -14.77 -1.42 -28.06
CA LYS A 766 -14.99 0.04 -28.07
C LYS A 766 -15.68 0.52 -26.78
N ILE A 767 -16.70 -0.21 -26.31
CA ILE A 767 -17.37 0.08 -25.04
C ILE A 767 -16.38 -0.07 -23.90
N HIS A 768 -15.58 -1.12 -23.91
CA HIS A 768 -14.51 -1.35 -22.94
C HIS A 768 -13.49 -0.20 -22.93
N THR A 769 -13.06 0.27 -24.10
CA THR A 769 -12.15 1.42 -24.22
C THR A 769 -12.77 2.70 -23.62
N ILE A 770 -14.05 2.98 -23.91
CA ILE A 770 -14.75 4.14 -23.33
C ILE A 770 -14.81 4.03 -21.82
N THR A 771 -15.09 2.85 -21.28
CA THR A 771 -15.11 2.61 -19.84
C THR A 771 -13.74 2.92 -19.20
N HIS A 772 -12.65 2.43 -19.80
CA HIS A 772 -11.31 2.75 -19.32
C HIS A 772 -10.99 4.24 -19.36
N VAL A 773 -11.39 4.95 -20.43
CA VAL A 773 -11.21 6.41 -20.51
C VAL A 773 -11.97 7.12 -19.40
N LEU A 774 -13.21 6.74 -19.16
CA LEU A 774 -14.03 7.34 -18.10
C LEU A 774 -13.47 7.05 -16.71
N VAL A 775 -13.06 5.82 -16.44
CA VAL A 775 -12.43 5.43 -15.17
C VAL A 775 -11.16 6.24 -14.93
N ASN A 776 -10.27 6.33 -15.92
CA ASN A 776 -9.02 7.09 -15.77
C ASN A 776 -9.27 8.60 -15.63
N ALA A 777 -10.22 9.16 -16.38
CA ALA A 777 -10.63 10.55 -16.22
C ALA A 777 -11.21 10.82 -14.83
N SER A 778 -12.03 9.92 -14.30
CA SER A 778 -12.58 10.01 -12.96
C SER A 778 -11.49 9.96 -11.88
N LYS A 779 -10.53 9.04 -11.98
CA LYS A 779 -9.38 8.99 -11.07
C LYS A 779 -8.61 10.30 -11.03
N ILE A 780 -8.36 10.92 -12.19
CA ILE A 780 -7.64 12.19 -12.30
C ILE A 780 -8.45 13.33 -11.67
N LEU A 781 -9.73 13.41 -11.97
CA LEU A 781 -10.60 14.51 -11.55
C LEU A 781 -10.99 14.42 -10.07
N THR A 782 -11.27 13.23 -9.59
CA THR A 782 -11.76 12.99 -8.21
C THR A 782 -10.66 12.55 -7.26
N LYS A 783 -9.46 12.27 -7.77
CA LYS A 783 -8.34 11.67 -7.02
C LYS A 783 -8.68 10.31 -6.39
N SER A 784 -9.69 9.64 -6.93
CA SER A 784 -10.14 8.34 -6.44
C SER A 784 -9.16 7.23 -6.79
N GLU A 785 -9.11 6.20 -5.98
CA GLU A 785 -8.38 4.97 -6.31
C GLU A 785 -9.22 4.07 -7.23
N SER A 786 -8.57 3.06 -7.83
CA SER A 786 -9.25 2.13 -8.74
C SER A 786 -10.40 1.35 -8.07
N ASN A 787 -10.33 1.17 -6.74
CA ASN A 787 -11.36 0.47 -5.99
C ASN A 787 -12.60 1.32 -5.68
N ASP A 788 -12.52 2.64 -5.90
CA ASP A 788 -13.63 3.58 -5.69
C ASP A 788 -14.47 3.77 -6.96
N ILE A 789 -14.01 3.21 -8.09
CA ILE A 789 -14.62 3.38 -9.41
C ILE A 789 -14.85 1.99 -10.03
N ASP A 790 -16.11 1.65 -10.20
CA ASP A 790 -16.56 0.44 -10.90
C ASP A 790 -17.16 0.74 -12.28
#